data_bba09a07da48e57bda95098e1bb6da55
#
_entry.id   bba09a07da48e57bda95098e1bb6da55
#
_cell.length_a   1.000
_cell.length_b   1.000
_cell.length_c   1.000
_cell.angle_alpha   90.00
_cell.angle_beta   90.00
_cell.angle_gamma   90.00
#
_symmetry.space_group_name_H-M   'P 1'
#
loop_
_entity.id
_entity.type
_entity.pdbx_description
1 polymer ?
#
loop_
_entity_poly.entity_id
_entity_poly.type
_entity_poly.pdbx_seq_one_letter_code
_entity_poly.pdbx_strand_id
1 'polypeptide(L)'
;MARLSAVAALVLAAVPARAAERPTAEMLTVLGPPPETGARITPYLRFQLERAWAQDDARRERFASVRGEADLLALQADLRRKVVDLIGGLPPERTPLAPRVTGTIAGDGYRIEKVVFESLPGFHVTALLYVPDAPAGPRPAVLLACGHSPVGKAHPPYQEIAIRLARRGYVVLCWDPVGQGERSQFWDVQRGRSRYNLVCGEHAVLGNLAVLAGTSLLRWEVWDGLRAVDYLLTRSEVDPHRISITGTSGGGLQSAWIGALDPRITVVIPSCYVTALPMRMANRIFEDPDTDPEQDPYGLVSEGVDHAGLLLLVYPRPLFVASAVKDFVPIEGARQTLHEVASFYRRFGHADRVGMTEGYHEHRYSLENQEAAFAFLDRFNEQPPRAGLPPAQAREAEALWCTPSGQVRVDLHGRSLLELVRDYARQNRGQKLDLAALYREGHPGASTWPLASEGASTPGPAIAWQATGTEHVADVVIDRFRLRHGGLVMPLLHLRRADAPRGPVLLDLSYAGKVRPEDWPYVERRLAEGWEVVSFDGRALGENRMRYKAVSIDDPELAKLDDDAAYVSPISGVLANHVYNALLTGRPYFLELIEDAEIAARFARERLGATRVAASGRGAAVTWAAAVAKAVPGIEAGPGAEPSALDWAQLVEGLREDWPIHHLLPGGAYVR
;
A
#
# COMPACT_ATOMS: atom_id res chain seq x y z
N MET A 1 -47.39 75.99 -29.52
CA MET A 1 -46.75 76.12 -28.22
C MET A 1 -46.16 74.74 -27.85
N ALA A 2 -44.89 74.59 -28.12
CA ALA A 2 -44.12 73.32 -27.88
C ALA A 2 -43.31 73.49 -26.60
N ARG A 3 -43.45 72.60 -25.67
CA ARG A 3 -42.51 72.46 -24.51
C ARG A 3 -41.52 71.37 -24.78
N LEU A 4 -40.26 71.74 -24.94
CA LEU A 4 -39.11 70.85 -24.90
C LEU A 4 -38.84 70.45 -23.45
N SER A 5 -38.81 69.15 -23.17
CA SER A 5 -38.27 68.59 -21.94
C SER A 5 -36.86 67.99 -22.24
N ALA A 6 -35.85 68.60 -21.65
CA ALA A 6 -34.49 68.08 -21.71
C ALA A 6 -34.33 66.93 -20.71
N VAL A 7 -33.98 65.75 -21.20
CA VAL A 7 -33.53 64.57 -20.38
C VAL A 7 -32.00 64.62 -20.28
N ALA A 8 -31.50 64.88 -19.08
CA ALA A 8 -30.09 64.81 -18.79
C ALA A 8 -29.71 63.34 -18.63
N ALA A 9 -28.93 62.77 -19.55
CA ALA A 9 -28.32 61.45 -19.44
C ALA A 9 -27.12 61.54 -18.51
N LEU A 10 -27.23 60.93 -17.34
CA LEU A 10 -26.07 60.68 -16.44
C LEU A 10 -25.19 59.54 -17.03
N VAL A 11 -24.07 59.93 -17.60
CA VAL A 11 -23.04 58.96 -17.99
C VAL A 11 -22.30 58.55 -16.72
N LEU A 12 -22.65 57.39 -16.15
CA LEU A 12 -21.82 56.70 -15.16
C LEU A 12 -20.58 56.17 -15.87
N ALA A 13 -19.46 56.87 -15.70
CA ALA A 13 -18.15 56.35 -16.09
C ALA A 13 -17.88 55.07 -15.26
N ALA A 14 -17.97 53.91 -15.90
CA ALA A 14 -17.49 52.67 -15.31
C ALA A 14 -15.98 52.83 -15.08
N VAL A 15 -15.59 52.97 -13.83
CA VAL A 15 -14.19 52.83 -13.44
C VAL A 15 -13.78 51.39 -13.82
N PRO A 16 -12.78 51.18 -14.66
CA PRO A 16 -12.36 49.84 -14.96
C PRO A 16 -11.92 49.18 -13.64
N ALA A 17 -12.56 48.08 -13.29
CA ALA A 17 -12.13 47.25 -12.16
C ALA A 17 -10.65 46.89 -12.42
N ARG A 18 -9.75 47.49 -11.63
CA ARG A 18 -8.33 47.15 -11.64
C ARG A 18 -8.27 45.63 -11.43
N ALA A 19 -7.71 44.91 -12.39
CA ALA A 19 -7.45 43.47 -12.20
C ALA A 19 -6.72 43.34 -10.86
N ALA A 20 -7.29 42.60 -9.92
CA ALA A 20 -6.67 42.43 -8.61
C ALA A 20 -5.26 41.92 -8.81
N GLU A 21 -4.26 42.66 -8.29
CA GLU A 21 -2.87 42.24 -8.35
C GLU A 21 -2.77 40.90 -7.63
N ARG A 22 -2.25 39.89 -8.32
CA ARG A 22 -2.03 38.54 -7.74
C ARG A 22 -0.54 38.29 -7.59
N PRO A 23 -0.11 37.52 -6.58
CA PRO A 23 1.28 37.13 -6.46
C PRO A 23 1.70 36.26 -7.63
N THR A 24 2.98 36.34 -7.99
CA THR A 24 3.61 35.37 -8.89
C THR A 24 3.96 34.09 -8.09
N ALA A 25 4.15 32.98 -8.80
CA ALA A 25 4.61 31.73 -8.17
C ALA A 25 5.95 31.91 -7.42
N GLU A 26 6.85 32.76 -7.94
CA GLU A 26 8.14 33.07 -7.31
C GLU A 26 7.98 33.77 -5.95
N MET A 27 7.04 34.70 -5.82
CA MET A 27 6.74 35.38 -4.54
C MET A 27 6.23 34.43 -3.47
N LEU A 28 5.65 33.29 -3.86
CA LEU A 28 5.11 32.25 -2.98
C LEU A 28 6.08 31.08 -2.76
N THR A 29 7.22 31.06 -3.45
CA THR A 29 8.24 30.01 -3.32
C THR A 29 9.14 30.27 -2.12
N VAL A 30 9.38 29.24 -1.30
CA VAL A 30 10.18 29.32 -0.06
C VAL A 30 11.54 28.61 -0.20
N LEU A 31 11.55 27.40 -0.80
CA LEU A 31 12.76 26.57 -0.90
C LEU A 31 13.57 26.86 -2.18
N GLY A 32 12.93 27.41 -3.18
CA GLY A 32 13.50 27.55 -4.51
C GLY A 32 13.51 26.24 -5.32
N PRO A 33 13.91 26.30 -6.59
CA PRO A 33 13.94 25.11 -7.42
C PRO A 33 14.94 24.11 -6.84
N PRO A 34 14.58 22.82 -6.76
CA PRO A 34 15.52 21.80 -6.35
C PRO A 34 16.67 21.75 -7.37
N PRO A 35 17.89 21.38 -6.95
CA PRO A 35 19.02 21.23 -7.87
C PRO A 35 18.64 20.26 -8.99
N GLU A 36 18.99 20.56 -10.22
CA GLU A 36 18.62 19.77 -11.42
C GLU A 36 19.07 18.31 -11.33
N THR A 37 20.14 18.05 -10.60
CA THR A 37 20.74 16.73 -10.37
C THR A 37 20.71 16.29 -8.92
N GLY A 38 19.94 16.95 -8.07
CA GLY A 38 19.90 16.67 -6.63
C GLY A 38 19.42 15.25 -6.32
N ALA A 39 19.90 14.72 -5.20
CA ALA A 39 19.43 13.47 -4.66
C ALA A 39 17.89 13.50 -4.57
N ARG A 40 17.25 12.50 -5.14
CA ARG A 40 15.79 12.38 -5.14
C ARG A 40 15.23 11.99 -3.77
N ILE A 41 16.11 11.74 -2.80
CA ILE A 41 15.73 11.44 -1.41
C ILE A 41 15.36 12.75 -0.72
N THR A 42 14.07 12.96 -0.56
CA THR A 42 13.54 14.11 0.20
C THR A 42 13.82 13.96 1.69
N PRO A 43 13.77 15.06 2.49
CA PRO A 43 13.83 14.96 3.94
C PRO A 43 12.79 13.98 4.52
N TYR A 44 11.60 13.93 3.96
CA TYR A 44 10.55 13.02 4.41
C TYR A 44 10.85 11.55 4.08
N LEU A 45 11.31 11.22 2.88
CA LEU A 45 11.72 9.85 2.57
C LEU A 45 12.87 9.40 3.49
N ARG A 46 13.85 10.27 3.73
CA ARG A 46 14.93 9.96 4.68
C ARG A 46 14.39 9.65 6.07
N PHE A 47 13.48 10.47 6.56
CA PHE A 47 12.79 10.24 7.84
C PHE A 47 12.12 8.85 7.89
N GLN A 48 11.39 8.47 6.85
CA GLN A 48 10.74 7.15 6.77
C GLN A 48 11.76 6.01 6.79
N LEU A 49 12.84 6.14 6.02
CA LEU A 49 13.88 5.11 5.94
C LEU A 49 14.65 4.93 7.26
N GLU A 50 15.07 6.02 7.91
CA GLU A 50 15.79 5.95 9.17
C GLU A 50 14.91 5.33 10.28
N ARG A 51 13.61 5.65 10.28
CA ARG A 51 12.64 5.00 11.17
C ARG A 51 12.52 3.50 10.89
N ALA A 52 12.39 3.11 9.63
CA ALA A 52 12.29 1.71 9.24
C ALA A 52 13.56 0.92 9.62
N TRP A 53 14.75 1.50 9.41
CA TRP A 53 16.02 0.89 9.81
C TRP A 53 16.14 0.72 11.31
N ALA A 54 15.75 1.72 12.11
CA ALA A 54 15.78 1.60 13.56
C ALA A 54 14.84 0.47 14.08
N GLN A 55 13.67 0.31 13.45
CA GLN A 55 12.74 -0.77 13.75
C GLN A 55 13.29 -2.14 13.32
N ASP A 56 13.97 -2.21 12.18
CA ASP A 56 14.65 -3.42 11.72
C ASP A 56 15.81 -3.81 12.66
N ASP A 57 16.61 -2.86 13.11
CA ASP A 57 17.67 -3.12 14.07
C ASP A 57 17.12 -3.71 15.38
N ALA A 58 16.03 -3.15 15.92
CA ALA A 58 15.35 -3.70 17.11
C ALA A 58 14.84 -5.13 16.89
N ARG A 59 14.26 -5.41 15.70
CA ARG A 59 13.85 -6.77 15.30
C ARG A 59 15.04 -7.71 15.26
N ARG A 60 16.15 -7.30 14.68
CA ARG A 60 17.37 -8.12 14.54
C ARG A 60 18.00 -8.39 15.91
N GLU A 61 18.02 -7.42 16.82
CA GLU A 61 18.46 -7.62 18.20
C GLU A 61 17.60 -8.67 18.91
N ARG A 62 16.27 -8.58 18.73
CA ARG A 62 15.35 -9.59 19.26
C ARG A 62 15.63 -10.98 18.70
N PHE A 63 15.87 -11.13 17.40
CA PHE A 63 16.21 -12.41 16.77
C PHE A 63 17.57 -12.93 17.29
N ALA A 64 18.55 -12.07 17.47
CA ALA A 64 19.85 -12.41 18.03
C ALA A 64 19.77 -12.83 19.49
N SER A 65 18.73 -12.45 20.23
CA SER A 65 18.55 -12.83 21.64
C SER A 65 18.10 -14.29 21.82
N VAL A 66 17.62 -14.97 20.79
CA VAL A 66 17.24 -16.38 20.82
C VAL A 66 18.47 -17.24 21.16
N ARG A 67 18.41 -18.05 22.21
CA ARG A 67 19.53 -18.91 22.67
C ARG A 67 19.30 -20.38 22.41
N GLY A 68 18.08 -20.85 22.56
CA GLY A 68 17.71 -22.25 22.44
C GLY A 68 16.42 -22.47 21.65
N GLU A 69 16.04 -23.72 21.53
CA GLU A 69 14.83 -24.13 20.81
C GLU A 69 13.55 -23.56 21.47
N ALA A 70 13.51 -23.50 22.79
CA ALA A 70 12.38 -22.93 23.53
C ALA A 70 12.18 -21.44 23.20
N ASP A 71 13.28 -20.67 23.09
CA ASP A 71 13.20 -19.25 22.71
C ASP A 71 12.72 -19.10 21.25
N LEU A 72 13.19 -19.99 20.37
CA LEU A 72 12.76 -20.00 18.97
C LEU A 72 11.26 -20.30 18.85
N LEU A 73 10.77 -21.30 19.56
CA LEU A 73 9.33 -21.63 19.56
C LEU A 73 8.49 -20.48 20.13
N ALA A 74 8.97 -19.82 21.18
CA ALA A 74 8.30 -18.63 21.73
C ALA A 74 8.29 -17.47 20.72
N LEU A 75 9.41 -17.23 20.04
CA LEU A 75 9.49 -16.22 18.97
C LEU A 75 8.52 -16.54 17.82
N GLN A 76 8.49 -17.81 17.33
CA GLN A 76 7.58 -18.22 16.28
C GLN A 76 6.10 -18.07 16.68
N ALA A 77 5.77 -18.41 17.94
CA ALA A 77 4.40 -18.27 18.44
C ALA A 77 3.96 -16.78 18.45
N ASP A 78 4.83 -15.86 18.88
CA ASP A 78 4.55 -14.43 18.84
C ASP A 78 4.46 -13.91 17.39
N LEU A 79 5.41 -14.27 16.53
CA LEU A 79 5.38 -13.88 15.12
C LEU A 79 4.12 -14.37 14.41
N ARG A 80 3.70 -15.62 14.68
CA ARG A 80 2.46 -16.19 14.09
C ARG A 80 1.23 -15.40 14.51
N ARG A 81 1.12 -15.05 15.80
CA ARG A 81 0.04 -14.21 16.29
C ARG A 81 0.04 -12.86 15.58
N LYS A 82 1.18 -12.18 15.53
CA LYS A 82 1.34 -10.87 14.87
C LYS A 82 0.99 -10.93 13.38
N VAL A 83 1.49 -11.94 12.65
CA VAL A 83 1.19 -12.11 11.22
C VAL A 83 -0.32 -12.28 10.98
N VAL A 84 -1.03 -13.01 11.84
CA VAL A 84 -2.49 -13.14 11.75
C VAL A 84 -3.18 -11.82 12.09
N ASP A 85 -2.74 -11.13 13.14
CA ASP A 85 -3.31 -9.85 13.57
C ASP A 85 -3.14 -8.76 12.51
N LEU A 86 -1.98 -8.69 11.84
CA LEU A 86 -1.66 -7.72 10.78
C LEU A 86 -2.63 -7.78 9.59
N ILE A 87 -3.21 -8.95 9.32
CA ILE A 87 -4.21 -9.11 8.25
C ILE A 87 -5.65 -9.06 8.77
N GLY A 88 -5.87 -8.66 10.02
CA GLY A 88 -7.19 -8.56 10.64
C GLY A 88 -7.79 -9.92 11.02
N GLY A 89 -6.96 -10.94 11.28
CA GLY A 89 -7.37 -12.31 11.58
C GLY A 89 -7.71 -13.12 10.33
N LEU A 90 -8.01 -14.39 10.50
CA LEU A 90 -8.54 -15.26 9.44
C LEU A 90 -10.05 -15.47 9.65
N PRO A 91 -10.82 -15.82 8.61
CA PRO A 91 -12.20 -16.25 8.77
C PRO A 91 -12.31 -17.41 9.78
N PRO A 92 -13.30 -17.39 10.71
CA PRO A 92 -13.33 -18.34 11.83
C PRO A 92 -13.75 -19.75 11.42
N GLU A 93 -14.46 -19.87 10.30
CA GLU A 93 -15.05 -21.15 9.89
C GLU A 93 -14.62 -21.55 8.48
N ARG A 94 -14.36 -22.84 8.31
CA ARG A 94 -14.15 -23.47 7.00
C ARG A 94 -15.49 -23.96 6.46
N THR A 95 -16.14 -23.14 5.66
CA THR A 95 -17.41 -23.47 5.00
C THR A 95 -17.19 -24.51 3.88
N PRO A 96 -18.25 -25.21 3.39
CA PRO A 96 -18.13 -26.14 2.28
C PRO A 96 -17.52 -25.49 1.04
N LEU A 97 -16.57 -26.18 0.39
CA LEU A 97 -15.91 -25.70 -0.83
C LEU A 97 -16.81 -25.72 -2.06
N ALA A 98 -17.84 -26.57 -2.08
CA ALA A 98 -18.75 -26.80 -3.22
C ALA A 98 -18.02 -26.89 -4.58
N PRO A 99 -16.95 -27.72 -4.72
CA PRO A 99 -16.11 -27.73 -5.90
C PRO A 99 -16.85 -28.26 -7.14
N ARG A 100 -16.59 -27.63 -8.29
CA ARG A 100 -17.13 -28.04 -9.58
C ARG A 100 -16.00 -28.10 -10.62
N VAL A 101 -15.92 -29.20 -11.36
CA VAL A 101 -15.10 -29.30 -12.56
C VAL A 101 -15.96 -28.88 -13.74
N THR A 102 -15.66 -27.76 -14.37
CA THR A 102 -16.46 -27.17 -15.46
C THR A 102 -15.97 -27.60 -16.84
N GLY A 103 -14.83 -28.25 -16.93
CA GLY A 103 -14.29 -28.80 -18.17
C GLY A 103 -12.94 -29.46 -17.95
N THR A 104 -12.54 -30.29 -18.91
CA THR A 104 -11.24 -30.99 -18.90
C THR A 104 -10.57 -30.84 -20.26
N ILE A 105 -9.28 -30.61 -20.27
CA ILE A 105 -8.45 -30.49 -21.48
C ILE A 105 -7.31 -31.50 -21.40
N ALA A 106 -7.16 -32.31 -22.46
CA ALA A 106 -6.01 -33.21 -22.56
C ALA A 106 -4.74 -32.44 -22.91
N GLY A 107 -3.65 -32.78 -22.23
CA GLY A 107 -2.29 -32.34 -22.54
C GLY A 107 -1.41 -33.52 -22.94
N ASP A 108 -0.12 -33.27 -23.17
CA ASP A 108 0.86 -34.30 -23.44
C ASP A 108 1.46 -34.80 -22.11
N GLY A 109 0.98 -35.96 -21.64
CA GLY A 109 1.34 -36.59 -20.37
C GLY A 109 0.62 -36.01 -19.15
N TYR A 110 -0.41 -35.17 -19.33
CA TYR A 110 -1.22 -34.61 -18.25
C TYR A 110 -2.61 -34.22 -18.78
N ARG A 111 -3.57 -34.00 -17.86
CA ARG A 111 -4.83 -33.31 -18.14
C ARG A 111 -4.93 -32.05 -17.30
N ILE A 112 -5.71 -31.06 -17.79
CA ILE A 112 -6.06 -29.85 -17.07
C ILE A 112 -7.55 -29.91 -16.73
N GLU A 113 -7.91 -29.84 -15.47
CA GLU A 113 -9.28 -29.70 -15.01
C GLU A 113 -9.55 -28.22 -14.67
N LYS A 114 -10.61 -27.64 -15.24
CA LYS A 114 -11.08 -26.30 -14.93
C LYS A 114 -11.95 -26.38 -13.67
N VAL A 115 -11.54 -25.74 -12.61
CA VAL A 115 -12.15 -25.90 -11.29
C VAL A 115 -12.70 -24.56 -10.80
N VAL A 116 -13.90 -24.60 -10.22
CA VAL A 116 -14.47 -23.51 -9.44
C VAL A 116 -14.79 -24.05 -8.06
N PHE A 117 -14.35 -23.36 -7.01
CA PHE A 117 -14.72 -23.67 -5.63
C PHE A 117 -15.02 -22.38 -4.85
N GLU A 118 -15.65 -22.51 -3.67
CA GLU A 118 -15.94 -21.39 -2.80
C GLU A 118 -14.95 -21.35 -1.64
N SER A 119 -14.21 -20.25 -1.51
CA SER A 119 -13.37 -20.03 -0.33
C SER A 119 -14.17 -19.52 0.86
N LEU A 120 -15.23 -18.75 0.59
CA LEU A 120 -16.29 -18.31 1.49
C LEU A 120 -17.63 -18.50 0.77
N PRO A 121 -18.76 -18.54 1.47
CA PRO A 121 -20.07 -18.71 0.82
C PRO A 121 -20.32 -17.67 -0.26
N GLY A 122 -20.50 -18.13 -1.50
CA GLY A 122 -20.70 -17.31 -2.68
C GLY A 122 -19.46 -16.54 -3.15
N PHE A 123 -18.28 -16.73 -2.55
CA PHE A 123 -17.03 -16.11 -3.00
C PHE A 123 -16.19 -17.15 -3.75
N HIS A 124 -16.32 -17.11 -5.08
CA HIS A 124 -15.79 -18.13 -5.97
C HIS A 124 -14.31 -17.92 -6.29
N VAL A 125 -13.57 -19.02 -6.33
CA VAL A 125 -12.19 -19.11 -6.80
C VAL A 125 -12.14 -19.98 -8.04
N THR A 126 -11.59 -19.46 -9.12
CA THR A 126 -11.33 -20.19 -10.37
C THR A 126 -9.90 -20.71 -10.38
N ALA A 127 -9.72 -21.97 -10.74
CA ALA A 127 -8.43 -22.64 -10.72
C ALA A 127 -8.27 -23.62 -11.89
N LEU A 128 -7.01 -23.96 -12.21
CA LEU A 128 -6.63 -25.02 -13.11
C LEU A 128 -5.88 -26.09 -12.32
N LEU A 129 -6.40 -27.32 -12.35
CA LEU A 129 -5.73 -28.46 -11.77
C LEU A 129 -5.06 -29.28 -12.89
N TYR A 130 -3.73 -29.28 -12.87
CA TYR A 130 -2.92 -30.09 -13.80
C TYR A 130 -2.65 -31.43 -13.13
N VAL A 131 -3.12 -32.51 -13.73
CA VAL A 131 -2.99 -33.88 -13.19
C VAL A 131 -2.17 -34.73 -14.14
N PRO A 132 -1.04 -35.29 -13.73
CA PRO A 132 -0.26 -36.21 -14.56
C PRO A 132 -1.06 -37.48 -14.93
N ASP A 133 -0.92 -37.97 -16.15
CA ASP A 133 -1.65 -39.15 -16.64
C ASP A 133 -1.13 -40.47 -16.02
N ALA A 134 0.16 -40.56 -15.73
CA ALA A 134 0.79 -41.81 -15.23
C ALA A 134 1.93 -41.52 -14.23
N PRO A 135 2.23 -42.46 -13.32
CA PRO A 135 1.48 -43.64 -12.91
C PRO A 135 0.23 -43.28 -12.08
N ALA A 136 -0.67 -44.22 -11.85
CA ALA A 136 -1.81 -44.01 -10.97
C ALA A 136 -1.40 -43.97 -9.49
N GLY A 137 -2.16 -43.28 -8.64
CA GLY A 137 -1.99 -43.21 -7.19
C GLY A 137 -1.68 -41.80 -6.66
N PRO A 138 -1.61 -41.64 -5.33
CA PRO A 138 -1.32 -40.37 -4.69
C PRO A 138 0.06 -39.81 -5.04
N ARG A 139 0.15 -38.53 -5.35
CA ARG A 139 1.34 -37.82 -5.82
C ARG A 139 1.60 -36.59 -4.98
N PRO A 140 2.84 -36.11 -4.92
CA PRO A 140 3.09 -34.79 -4.36
C PRO A 140 2.33 -33.73 -5.15
N ALA A 141 1.86 -32.70 -4.45
CA ALA A 141 1.14 -31.58 -5.06
C ALA A 141 1.90 -30.27 -4.88
N VAL A 142 1.70 -29.37 -5.83
CA VAL A 142 2.20 -27.99 -5.78
C VAL A 142 1.05 -27.01 -5.92
N LEU A 143 0.92 -26.13 -4.98
CA LEU A 143 0.16 -24.90 -5.12
C LEU A 143 1.02 -23.90 -5.89
N LEU A 144 0.56 -23.48 -7.06
CA LEU A 144 1.21 -22.45 -7.88
C LEU A 144 0.43 -21.15 -7.76
N ALA A 145 0.89 -20.26 -6.88
CA ALA A 145 0.30 -18.95 -6.68
C ALA A 145 0.69 -18.00 -7.82
N CYS A 146 -0.31 -17.31 -8.38
CA CYS A 146 -0.09 -16.33 -9.43
C CYS A 146 0.32 -14.97 -8.84
N GLY A 147 1.31 -14.32 -9.45
CA GLY A 147 1.52 -12.88 -9.32
C GLY A 147 0.60 -12.10 -10.27
N HIS A 148 0.86 -10.80 -10.38
CA HIS A 148 -0.04 -9.90 -11.10
C HIS A 148 -0.06 -10.17 -12.61
N SER A 149 -1.25 -10.43 -13.13
CA SER A 149 -1.52 -10.57 -14.56
C SER A 149 -3.01 -10.35 -14.85
N PRO A 150 -3.37 -9.60 -15.90
CA PRO A 150 -4.76 -9.42 -16.31
C PRO A 150 -5.49 -10.73 -16.59
N VAL A 151 -4.78 -11.78 -17.01
CA VAL A 151 -5.32 -13.10 -17.34
C VAL A 151 -5.09 -14.14 -16.23
N GLY A 152 -4.56 -13.73 -15.07
CA GLY A 152 -4.40 -14.57 -13.89
C GLY A 152 -3.71 -15.91 -14.16
N LYS A 153 -4.33 -17.02 -13.75
CA LYS A 153 -3.84 -18.40 -13.95
C LYS A 153 -3.61 -18.79 -15.41
N ALA A 154 -4.23 -18.09 -16.34
CA ALA A 154 -4.06 -18.33 -17.78
C ALA A 154 -2.82 -17.63 -18.36
N HIS A 155 -2.08 -16.84 -17.58
CA HIS A 155 -0.85 -16.20 -18.02
C HIS A 155 0.18 -17.24 -18.50
N PRO A 156 0.74 -17.11 -19.72
CA PRO A 156 1.64 -18.12 -20.29
C PRO A 156 2.76 -18.60 -19.36
N PRO A 157 3.52 -17.75 -18.64
CA PRO A 157 4.53 -18.21 -17.72
C PRO A 157 4.02 -19.14 -16.61
N TYR A 158 2.82 -18.92 -16.06
CA TYR A 158 2.24 -19.82 -15.04
C TYR A 158 1.79 -21.14 -15.63
N GLN A 159 1.24 -21.14 -16.85
CA GLN A 159 0.93 -22.36 -17.56
C GLN A 159 2.19 -23.20 -17.81
N GLU A 160 3.28 -22.58 -18.26
CA GLU A 160 4.56 -23.25 -18.52
C GLU A 160 5.13 -23.87 -17.25
N ILE A 161 5.12 -23.16 -16.12
CA ILE A 161 5.55 -23.68 -14.80
C ILE A 161 4.68 -24.88 -14.41
N ALA A 162 3.35 -24.75 -14.50
CA ALA A 162 2.41 -25.82 -14.15
C ALA A 162 2.60 -27.07 -15.02
N ILE A 163 2.77 -26.91 -16.35
CA ILE A 163 3.01 -28.01 -17.27
C ILE A 163 4.34 -28.72 -16.96
N ARG A 164 5.39 -27.97 -16.69
CA ARG A 164 6.72 -28.54 -16.35
C ARG A 164 6.66 -29.33 -15.05
N LEU A 165 5.96 -28.83 -14.03
CA LEU A 165 5.74 -29.53 -12.76
C LEU A 165 4.86 -30.78 -12.96
N ALA A 166 3.76 -30.68 -13.73
CA ALA A 166 2.91 -31.84 -14.03
C ALA A 166 3.70 -32.96 -14.74
N ARG A 167 4.53 -32.60 -15.72
CA ARG A 167 5.41 -33.57 -16.40
C ARG A 167 6.48 -34.15 -15.50
N ARG A 168 6.81 -33.49 -14.39
CA ARG A 168 7.66 -34.02 -13.30
C ARG A 168 6.91 -34.95 -12.35
N GLY A 169 5.59 -35.09 -12.51
CA GLY A 169 4.75 -35.98 -11.72
C GLY A 169 4.02 -35.31 -10.55
N TYR A 170 4.02 -33.99 -10.47
CA TYR A 170 3.25 -33.24 -9.48
C TYR A 170 1.81 -32.99 -9.93
N VAL A 171 0.87 -33.11 -9.01
CA VAL A 171 -0.45 -32.48 -9.18
C VAL A 171 -0.29 -30.99 -8.91
N VAL A 172 -0.68 -30.12 -9.85
CA VAL A 172 -0.48 -28.68 -9.70
C VAL A 172 -1.81 -27.94 -9.70
N LEU A 173 -2.09 -27.18 -8.67
CA LEU A 173 -3.25 -26.28 -8.60
C LEU A 173 -2.78 -24.84 -8.73
N CYS A 174 -3.23 -24.19 -9.82
CA CYS A 174 -2.98 -22.78 -10.09
C CYS A 174 -4.31 -22.04 -10.09
N TRP A 175 -4.46 -20.97 -9.31
CA TRP A 175 -5.72 -20.23 -9.17
C TRP A 175 -5.58 -18.75 -9.50
N ASP A 176 -6.71 -18.10 -9.87
CA ASP A 176 -6.79 -16.66 -10.01
C ASP A 176 -6.80 -15.99 -8.63
N PRO A 177 -5.87 -15.10 -8.31
CA PRO A 177 -6.03 -14.18 -7.19
C PRO A 177 -7.28 -13.31 -7.36
N VAL A 178 -7.83 -12.81 -6.27
CA VAL A 178 -8.92 -11.84 -6.34
C VAL A 178 -8.48 -10.60 -7.14
N GLY A 179 -9.35 -10.07 -7.99
CA GLY A 179 -9.02 -8.90 -8.85
C GLY A 179 -8.26 -9.24 -10.13
N GLN A 180 -8.01 -10.53 -10.43
CA GLN A 180 -7.28 -10.96 -11.62
C GLN A 180 -7.99 -12.11 -12.35
N GLY A 181 -7.65 -12.29 -13.64
CA GLY A 181 -8.20 -13.33 -14.46
C GLY A 181 -9.73 -13.31 -14.47
N GLU A 182 -10.35 -14.46 -14.17
CA GLU A 182 -11.81 -14.56 -14.09
C GLU A 182 -12.42 -13.94 -12.81
N ARG A 183 -11.61 -13.39 -11.91
CA ARG A 183 -12.03 -12.84 -10.61
C ARG A 183 -11.95 -11.33 -10.54
N SER A 184 -12.01 -10.61 -11.68
CA SER A 184 -12.07 -9.14 -11.69
C SER A 184 -13.26 -8.65 -10.85
N GLN A 185 -13.01 -7.64 -10.01
CA GLN A 185 -14.02 -7.03 -9.15
C GLN A 185 -14.67 -5.81 -9.80
N PHE A 186 -13.99 -5.21 -10.77
CA PHE A 186 -14.39 -4.00 -11.49
C PHE A 186 -14.53 -4.23 -12.99
N TRP A 187 -14.97 -5.42 -13.38
CA TRP A 187 -15.12 -5.78 -14.78
C TRP A 187 -16.12 -4.88 -15.51
N ASP A 188 -15.69 -4.30 -16.62
CA ASP A 188 -16.53 -3.53 -17.53
C ASP A 188 -16.90 -4.42 -18.73
N VAL A 189 -18.17 -4.83 -18.77
CA VAL A 189 -18.68 -5.73 -19.82
C VAL A 189 -18.59 -5.10 -21.22
N GLN A 190 -18.75 -3.76 -21.31
CA GLN A 190 -18.69 -3.08 -22.62
C GLN A 190 -17.26 -2.98 -23.15
N ARG A 191 -16.29 -2.82 -22.25
CA ARG A 191 -14.87 -2.73 -22.60
C ARG A 191 -14.18 -4.10 -22.67
N GLY A 192 -14.78 -5.16 -22.14
CA GLY A 192 -14.19 -6.50 -22.04
C GLY A 192 -12.93 -6.53 -21.17
N ARG A 193 -12.81 -5.64 -20.18
CA ARG A 193 -11.67 -5.55 -19.26
C ARG A 193 -12.06 -4.89 -17.95
N SER A 194 -11.19 -4.99 -16.93
CA SER A 194 -11.36 -4.20 -15.71
C SER A 194 -11.32 -2.70 -15.99
N ARG A 195 -12.05 -1.91 -15.20
CA ARG A 195 -11.91 -0.44 -15.16
C ARG A 195 -10.51 -0.02 -14.72
N TYR A 196 -9.86 -0.81 -13.88
CA TYR A 196 -8.51 -0.60 -13.36
C TYR A 196 -7.56 -1.58 -14.03
N ASN A 197 -7.32 -1.39 -15.33
CA ASN A 197 -6.52 -2.31 -16.16
C ASN A 197 -5.00 -2.11 -15.99
N LEU A 198 -4.57 -1.72 -14.80
CA LEU A 198 -3.17 -1.73 -14.39
C LEU A 198 -2.82 -3.07 -13.76
N VAL A 199 -1.53 -3.38 -13.69
CA VAL A 199 -1.04 -4.63 -13.11
C VAL A 199 -1.57 -4.84 -11.70
N CYS A 200 -1.49 -3.83 -10.82
CA CYS A 200 -1.99 -3.85 -9.45
C CYS A 200 -3.26 -2.98 -9.24
N GLY A 201 -3.91 -2.51 -10.32
CA GLY A 201 -4.94 -1.49 -10.22
C GLY A 201 -6.14 -1.86 -9.35
N GLU A 202 -6.66 -3.09 -9.49
CA GLU A 202 -7.75 -3.55 -8.62
C GLU A 202 -7.29 -3.75 -7.17
N HIS A 203 -6.06 -4.26 -6.96
CA HIS A 203 -5.49 -4.45 -5.63
C HIS A 203 -5.29 -3.12 -4.90
N ALA A 204 -4.89 -2.06 -5.61
CA ALA A 204 -4.74 -0.73 -5.03
C ALA A 204 -6.06 -0.23 -4.43
N VAL A 205 -7.16 -0.32 -5.17
CA VAL A 205 -8.48 0.12 -4.69
C VAL A 205 -8.99 -0.77 -3.56
N LEU A 206 -8.98 -2.09 -3.76
CA LEU A 206 -9.51 -3.07 -2.82
C LEU A 206 -8.72 -3.08 -1.51
N GLY A 207 -7.39 -3.04 -1.59
CA GLY A 207 -6.51 -3.07 -0.43
C GLY A 207 -6.62 -1.79 0.40
N ASN A 208 -6.73 -0.63 -0.24
CA ASN A 208 -6.95 0.62 0.48
C ASN A 208 -8.28 0.62 1.25
N LEU A 209 -9.36 0.11 0.65
CA LEU A 209 -10.64 -0.05 1.35
C LEU A 209 -10.54 -1.07 2.49
N ALA A 210 -9.77 -2.15 2.32
CA ALA A 210 -9.51 -3.11 3.38
C ALA A 210 -8.77 -2.46 4.57
N VAL A 211 -7.75 -1.64 4.31
CA VAL A 211 -7.03 -0.89 5.36
C VAL A 211 -7.97 0.07 6.09
N LEU A 212 -8.81 0.81 5.38
CA LEU A 212 -9.83 1.67 6.00
C LEU A 212 -10.81 0.87 6.88
N ALA A 213 -11.12 -0.37 6.51
CA ALA A 213 -11.92 -1.28 7.31
C ALA A 213 -11.16 -1.91 8.50
N GLY A 214 -9.86 -1.66 8.65
CA GLY A 214 -9.02 -2.21 9.73
C GLY A 214 -8.51 -3.63 9.45
N THR A 215 -8.34 -3.99 8.19
CA THR A 215 -7.81 -5.29 7.75
C THR A 215 -6.83 -5.09 6.58
N SER A 216 -6.51 -6.15 5.86
CA SER A 216 -5.66 -6.14 4.67
C SER A 216 -6.30 -6.98 3.55
N LEU A 217 -5.97 -6.68 2.30
CA LEU A 217 -6.31 -7.52 1.15
C LEU A 217 -5.79 -8.95 1.34
N LEU A 218 -4.61 -9.10 1.91
CA LEU A 218 -3.99 -10.39 2.24
C LEU A 218 -4.88 -11.33 3.06
N ARG A 219 -5.81 -10.81 3.87
CA ARG A 219 -6.74 -11.65 4.61
C ARG A 219 -7.46 -12.65 3.70
N TRP A 220 -7.95 -12.19 2.57
CA TRP A 220 -8.72 -13.00 1.63
C TRP A 220 -7.83 -13.78 0.67
N GLU A 221 -6.70 -13.24 0.24
CA GLU A 221 -5.73 -13.96 -0.59
C GLU A 221 -5.11 -15.15 0.14
N VAL A 222 -4.70 -14.93 1.38
CA VAL A 222 -4.21 -16.02 2.24
C VAL A 222 -5.32 -17.05 2.48
N TRP A 223 -6.55 -16.58 2.75
CA TRP A 223 -7.67 -17.48 2.95
C TRP A 223 -7.97 -18.33 1.71
N ASP A 224 -7.98 -17.73 0.52
CA ASP A 224 -8.15 -18.46 -0.73
C ASP A 224 -7.10 -19.57 -0.89
N GLY A 225 -5.83 -19.28 -0.56
CA GLY A 225 -4.76 -20.28 -0.59
C GLY A 225 -4.92 -21.40 0.46
N LEU A 226 -5.36 -21.07 1.68
CA LEU A 226 -5.69 -22.08 2.70
C LEU A 226 -6.83 -23.01 2.24
N ARG A 227 -7.82 -22.44 1.54
CA ARG A 227 -8.94 -23.20 0.96
C ARG A 227 -8.53 -23.99 -0.28
N ALA A 228 -7.54 -23.51 -1.04
CA ALA A 228 -6.92 -24.28 -2.12
C ALA A 228 -6.20 -25.53 -1.60
N VAL A 229 -5.53 -25.47 -0.43
CA VAL A 229 -5.01 -26.65 0.27
C VAL A 229 -6.15 -27.60 0.64
N ASP A 230 -7.26 -27.08 1.18
CA ASP A 230 -8.42 -27.91 1.51
C ASP A 230 -8.97 -28.63 0.28
N TYR A 231 -9.03 -27.93 -0.89
CA TYR A 231 -9.45 -28.56 -2.14
C TYR A 231 -8.51 -29.68 -2.58
N LEU A 232 -7.19 -29.45 -2.57
CA LEU A 232 -6.22 -30.51 -2.91
C LEU A 232 -6.40 -31.75 -2.05
N LEU A 233 -6.69 -31.59 -0.76
CA LEU A 233 -6.91 -32.71 0.17
C LEU A 233 -8.21 -33.49 -0.10
N THR A 234 -9.11 -33.01 -0.93
CA THR A 234 -10.29 -33.78 -1.41
C THR A 234 -9.95 -34.69 -2.59
N ARG A 235 -8.76 -34.54 -3.19
CA ARG A 235 -8.38 -35.26 -4.41
C ARG A 235 -7.62 -36.53 -4.08
N SER A 236 -8.10 -37.66 -4.61
CA SER A 236 -7.47 -38.98 -4.44
C SER A 236 -6.09 -39.09 -5.10
N GLU A 237 -5.80 -38.21 -6.08
CA GLU A 237 -4.51 -38.13 -6.77
C GLU A 237 -3.43 -37.42 -5.94
N VAL A 238 -3.79 -36.77 -4.83
CA VAL A 238 -2.87 -35.97 -3.99
C VAL A 238 -2.43 -36.76 -2.76
N ASP A 239 -1.12 -36.77 -2.53
CA ASP A 239 -0.55 -37.21 -1.27
C ASP A 239 -0.65 -36.10 -0.22
N PRO A 240 -1.45 -36.27 0.84
CA PRO A 240 -1.68 -35.22 1.83
C PRO A 240 -0.45 -34.83 2.65
N HIS A 241 0.62 -35.63 2.58
CA HIS A 241 1.87 -35.40 3.30
C HIS A 241 2.95 -34.73 2.46
N ARG A 242 2.68 -34.47 1.16
CA ARG A 242 3.63 -33.87 0.22
C ARG A 242 3.00 -32.75 -0.58
N ILE A 243 2.59 -31.67 0.11
CA ILE A 243 2.01 -30.47 -0.50
C ILE A 243 3.03 -29.34 -0.40
N SER A 244 3.43 -28.79 -1.52
CA SER A 244 4.39 -27.69 -1.64
C SER A 244 3.72 -26.44 -2.19
N ILE A 245 4.36 -25.28 -2.02
CA ILE A 245 3.88 -24.02 -2.59
C ILE A 245 5.02 -23.25 -3.27
N THR A 246 4.74 -22.67 -4.44
CA THR A 246 5.63 -21.73 -5.13
C THR A 246 4.83 -20.71 -5.92
N GLY A 247 5.47 -19.62 -6.30
CA GLY A 247 4.91 -18.55 -7.11
C GLY A 247 5.88 -17.38 -7.19
N THR A 248 5.65 -16.46 -8.12
CA THR A 248 6.54 -15.30 -8.32
C THR A 248 5.78 -13.99 -8.10
N SER A 249 6.49 -12.93 -7.64
CA SER A 249 5.91 -11.61 -7.40
C SER A 249 4.79 -11.67 -6.34
N GLY A 250 3.57 -11.21 -6.63
CA GLY A 250 2.39 -11.44 -5.77
C GLY A 250 2.17 -12.92 -5.45
N GLY A 251 2.50 -13.85 -6.38
CA GLY A 251 2.52 -15.29 -6.09
C GLY A 251 3.63 -15.70 -5.13
N GLY A 252 4.77 -15.02 -5.13
CA GLY A 252 5.84 -15.17 -4.14
C GLY A 252 5.40 -14.71 -2.76
N LEU A 253 4.70 -13.57 -2.68
CA LEU A 253 4.04 -13.08 -1.48
C LEU A 253 3.08 -14.14 -0.92
N GLN A 254 2.11 -14.59 -1.74
CA GLN A 254 1.14 -15.60 -1.34
C GLN A 254 1.84 -16.89 -0.88
N SER A 255 2.91 -17.33 -1.58
CA SER A 255 3.70 -18.51 -1.20
C SER A 255 4.32 -18.37 0.18
N ALA A 256 4.89 -17.20 0.49
CA ALA A 256 5.49 -16.93 1.80
C ALA A 256 4.42 -16.89 2.91
N TRP A 257 3.32 -16.17 2.72
CA TRP A 257 2.26 -16.00 3.72
C TRP A 257 1.48 -17.29 3.97
N ILE A 258 1.04 -17.98 2.91
CA ILE A 258 0.30 -19.24 3.02
C ILE A 258 1.22 -20.32 3.61
N GLY A 259 2.48 -20.39 3.11
CA GLY A 259 3.47 -21.31 3.63
C GLY A 259 3.80 -21.09 5.11
N ALA A 260 3.86 -19.84 5.57
CA ALA A 260 4.05 -19.51 6.98
C ALA A 260 2.87 -19.91 7.86
N LEU A 261 1.63 -19.77 7.35
CA LEU A 261 0.42 -19.95 8.15
C LEU A 261 -0.19 -21.35 8.09
N ASP A 262 0.06 -22.13 7.01
CA ASP A 262 -0.46 -23.49 6.87
C ASP A 262 0.62 -24.56 7.09
N PRO A 263 0.59 -25.29 8.22
CA PRO A 263 1.58 -26.33 8.51
C PRO A 263 1.47 -27.56 7.59
N ARG A 264 0.40 -27.71 6.82
CA ARG A 264 0.22 -28.80 5.85
C ARG A 264 1.09 -28.63 4.61
N ILE A 265 1.59 -27.41 4.37
CA ILE A 265 2.56 -27.12 3.31
C ILE A 265 3.93 -27.58 3.77
N THR A 266 4.52 -28.52 3.04
CA THR A 266 5.78 -29.17 3.42
C THR A 266 7.03 -28.51 2.86
N VAL A 267 6.93 -27.82 1.71
CA VAL A 267 8.03 -27.08 1.07
C VAL A 267 7.52 -25.72 0.62
N VAL A 268 8.25 -24.65 0.91
CA VAL A 268 7.88 -23.27 0.59
C VAL A 268 8.94 -22.62 -0.29
N ILE A 269 8.54 -22.13 -1.47
CA ILE A 269 9.45 -21.53 -2.46
C ILE A 269 8.90 -20.20 -2.98
N PRO A 270 9.08 -19.07 -2.30
CA PRO A 270 8.76 -17.76 -2.85
C PRO A 270 9.79 -17.33 -3.90
N SER A 271 9.31 -16.79 -5.03
CA SER A 271 10.16 -16.23 -6.08
C SER A 271 9.91 -14.73 -6.27
N CYS A 272 10.97 -13.94 -6.46
CA CYS A 272 10.94 -12.50 -6.75
C CYS A 272 10.02 -11.68 -5.79
N TYR A 273 10.11 -11.97 -4.50
CA TYR A 273 9.32 -11.30 -3.46
C TYR A 273 10.17 -10.96 -2.24
N VAL A 274 11.01 -11.90 -1.80
CA VAL A 274 11.76 -11.78 -0.54
C VAL A 274 12.80 -10.66 -0.61
N THR A 275 12.77 -9.78 0.38
CA THR A 275 13.77 -8.71 0.59
C THR A 275 13.76 -8.29 2.07
N ALA A 276 14.54 -7.29 2.46
CA ALA A 276 14.35 -6.53 3.70
C ALA A 276 13.49 -5.30 3.39
N LEU A 277 12.42 -5.09 4.11
CA LEU A 277 11.45 -4.02 3.82
C LEU A 277 12.04 -2.61 3.83
N PRO A 278 12.98 -2.23 4.73
CA PRO A 278 13.63 -0.93 4.63
C PRO A 278 14.36 -0.70 3.30
N MET A 279 14.96 -1.74 2.70
CA MET A 279 15.57 -1.66 1.38
C MET A 279 14.52 -1.49 0.28
N ARG A 280 13.41 -2.24 0.36
CA ARG A 280 12.30 -2.07 -0.59
C ARG A 280 11.67 -0.68 -0.50
N MET A 281 11.46 -0.14 0.70
CA MET A 281 10.95 1.21 0.89
C MET A 281 11.81 2.27 0.20
N ALA A 282 13.14 2.12 0.24
CA ALA A 282 14.06 3.02 -0.45
C ALA A 282 13.94 2.89 -1.97
N ASN A 283 13.78 1.68 -2.49
CA ASN A 283 13.80 1.38 -3.92
C ASN A 283 12.45 1.58 -4.61
N ARG A 284 11.35 1.28 -3.93
CA ARG A 284 9.98 1.28 -4.46
C ARG A 284 9.62 2.57 -5.20
N ILE A 285 9.94 3.73 -4.62
CA ILE A 285 9.56 5.03 -5.19
C ILE A 285 10.20 5.27 -6.56
N PHE A 286 11.31 4.60 -6.86
CA PHE A 286 12.08 4.81 -8.08
C PHE A 286 11.86 3.72 -9.13
N GLU A 287 11.67 2.48 -8.68
CA GLU A 287 11.74 1.29 -9.54
C GLU A 287 10.41 0.52 -9.61
N ASP A 288 9.56 0.66 -8.60
CA ASP A 288 8.26 -0.01 -8.49
C ASP A 288 7.14 1.04 -8.48
N PRO A 289 6.69 1.51 -9.65
CA PRO A 289 5.70 2.58 -9.75
C PRO A 289 4.29 2.13 -9.35
N ASP A 290 4.03 0.83 -9.34
CA ASP A 290 2.72 0.29 -9.01
C ASP A 290 2.48 0.34 -7.50
N THR A 291 1.30 0.80 -7.12
CA THR A 291 0.88 0.79 -5.73
C THR A 291 0.16 -0.51 -5.42
N ASP A 292 0.68 -1.25 -4.45
CA ASP A 292 0.21 -2.59 -4.12
C ASP A 292 0.08 -2.79 -2.60
N PRO A 293 -1.07 -2.39 -2.04
CA PRO A 293 -1.28 -2.44 -0.60
C PRO A 293 -1.38 -3.87 -0.03
N GLU A 294 -1.45 -4.91 -0.87
CA GLU A 294 -1.35 -6.30 -0.40
C GLU A 294 0.00 -6.55 0.26
N GLN A 295 1.05 -5.85 -0.19
CA GLN A 295 2.41 -6.01 0.30
C GLN A 295 2.72 -5.18 1.55
N ASP A 296 1.78 -4.32 1.98
CA ASP A 296 1.97 -3.31 3.00
C ASP A 296 0.98 -3.42 4.17
N PRO A 297 0.82 -4.59 4.81
CA PRO A 297 0.01 -4.70 6.02
C PRO A 297 0.47 -3.69 7.07
N TYR A 298 -0.49 -3.01 7.68
CA TYR A 298 -0.22 -1.98 8.68
C TYR A 298 0.62 -2.54 9.84
N GLY A 299 1.79 -1.96 10.05
CA GLY A 299 2.67 -2.34 11.14
C GLY A 299 3.65 -3.48 10.83
N LEU A 300 3.75 -3.99 9.62
CA LEU A 300 4.59 -5.15 9.31
C LEU A 300 6.07 -4.96 9.73
N VAL A 301 6.60 -3.74 9.62
CA VAL A 301 7.95 -3.38 10.09
C VAL A 301 7.95 -3.04 11.57
N SER A 302 7.02 -2.19 12.02
CA SER A 302 6.99 -1.73 13.42
C SER A 302 6.67 -2.83 14.43
N GLU A 303 5.94 -3.86 14.03
CA GLU A 303 5.69 -5.05 14.85
C GLU A 303 6.88 -6.03 14.89
N GLY A 304 7.96 -5.72 14.17
CA GLY A 304 9.17 -6.53 14.14
C GLY A 304 8.97 -7.89 13.46
N VAL A 305 8.16 -7.92 12.40
CA VAL A 305 7.96 -9.12 11.57
C VAL A 305 8.89 -9.09 10.37
N ASP A 306 8.71 -8.13 9.45
CA ASP A 306 9.40 -8.08 8.16
C ASP A 306 9.34 -9.44 7.40
N HIS A 307 9.95 -9.56 6.25
CA HIS A 307 10.03 -10.84 5.53
C HIS A 307 10.84 -11.90 6.31
N ALA A 308 11.84 -11.51 7.09
CA ALA A 308 12.61 -12.43 7.92
C ALA A 308 11.74 -13.15 8.96
N GLY A 309 10.86 -12.43 9.65
CA GLY A 309 9.93 -13.02 10.62
C GLY A 309 8.90 -13.93 9.95
N LEU A 310 8.39 -13.52 8.79
CA LEU A 310 7.47 -14.34 8.01
C LEU A 310 8.11 -15.67 7.58
N LEU A 311 9.32 -15.63 7.02
CA LEU A 311 10.04 -16.83 6.59
C LEU A 311 10.51 -17.70 7.75
N LEU A 312 10.78 -17.13 8.93
CA LEU A 312 11.14 -17.90 10.12
C LEU A 312 9.96 -18.77 10.61
N LEU A 313 8.71 -18.42 10.28
CA LEU A 313 7.55 -19.27 10.56
C LEU A 313 7.51 -20.55 9.73
N VAL A 314 8.28 -20.65 8.64
CA VAL A 314 8.43 -21.86 7.85
C VAL A 314 9.33 -22.89 8.55
N TYR A 315 10.33 -22.43 9.33
CA TYR A 315 11.23 -23.33 10.07
C TYR A 315 10.44 -24.32 10.95
N PRO A 316 10.80 -25.64 11.01
CA PRO A 316 11.95 -26.29 10.38
C PRO A 316 11.68 -26.92 9.00
N ARG A 317 10.57 -26.56 8.35
CA ARG A 317 10.21 -27.08 7.02
C ARG A 317 11.16 -26.52 5.94
N PRO A 318 11.35 -27.24 4.82
CA PRO A 318 12.15 -26.77 3.69
C PRO A 318 11.70 -25.42 3.13
N LEU A 319 12.65 -24.49 3.00
CA LEU A 319 12.48 -23.14 2.47
C LEU A 319 13.52 -22.86 1.38
N PHE A 320 13.07 -22.44 0.21
CA PHE A 320 13.98 -22.04 -0.87
C PHE A 320 13.55 -20.72 -1.47
N VAL A 321 14.46 -19.75 -1.56
CA VAL A 321 14.17 -18.42 -2.12
C VAL A 321 14.75 -18.33 -3.53
N ALA A 322 13.90 -18.03 -4.52
CA ALA A 322 14.32 -17.84 -5.89
C ALA A 322 14.27 -16.33 -6.25
N SER A 323 15.42 -15.69 -6.37
CA SER A 323 15.53 -14.24 -6.60
C SER A 323 16.13 -13.89 -7.95
N ALA A 324 15.79 -12.73 -8.47
CA ALA A 324 16.39 -12.12 -9.66
C ALA A 324 17.35 -11.01 -9.25
N VAL A 325 18.52 -10.95 -9.89
CA VAL A 325 19.56 -9.96 -9.50
C VAL A 325 19.26 -8.57 -10.00
N LYS A 326 18.57 -8.46 -11.15
CA LYS A 326 18.17 -7.17 -11.77
C LYS A 326 16.71 -6.80 -11.47
N ASP A 327 16.18 -7.31 -10.36
CA ASP A 327 14.81 -7.08 -9.94
C ASP A 327 14.64 -5.70 -9.28
N PHE A 328 13.45 -5.12 -9.37
CA PHE A 328 13.07 -3.98 -8.54
C PHE A 328 12.87 -4.37 -7.07
N VAL A 329 12.71 -5.66 -6.77
CA VAL A 329 12.83 -6.22 -5.41
C VAL A 329 14.32 -6.36 -5.08
N PRO A 330 14.90 -5.55 -4.16
CA PRO A 330 16.35 -5.50 -3.94
C PRO A 330 16.96 -6.85 -3.55
N ILE A 331 17.88 -7.34 -4.36
CA ILE A 331 18.57 -8.62 -4.12
C ILE A 331 19.39 -8.59 -2.83
N GLU A 332 19.95 -7.45 -2.46
CA GLU A 332 20.70 -7.24 -1.22
C GLU A 332 19.83 -7.56 -0.01
N GLY A 333 18.57 -7.11 -0.03
CA GLY A 333 17.59 -7.40 1.01
C GLY A 333 17.23 -8.87 1.07
N ALA A 334 17.11 -9.55 -0.09
CA ALA A 334 16.85 -10.98 -0.15
C ALA A 334 18.00 -11.77 0.48
N ARG A 335 19.25 -11.43 0.14
CA ARG A 335 20.47 -12.02 0.72
C ARG A 335 20.53 -11.83 2.23
N GLN A 336 20.26 -10.60 2.71
CA GLN A 336 20.26 -10.26 4.13
C GLN A 336 19.21 -11.09 4.88
N THR A 337 17.97 -11.08 4.41
CA THR A 337 16.84 -11.80 5.01
C THR A 337 17.09 -13.29 5.05
N LEU A 338 17.54 -13.88 3.95
CA LEU A 338 17.81 -15.30 3.94
C LEU A 338 19.04 -15.68 4.78
N HIS A 339 20.09 -14.85 4.81
CA HIS A 339 21.25 -15.10 5.68
C HIS A 339 20.82 -15.19 7.15
N GLU A 340 19.95 -14.28 7.59
CA GLU A 340 19.40 -14.25 8.94
C GLU A 340 18.55 -15.51 9.23
N VAL A 341 17.58 -15.82 8.38
CA VAL A 341 16.71 -17.00 8.54
C VAL A 341 17.54 -18.30 8.50
N ALA A 342 18.45 -18.44 7.55
CA ALA A 342 19.33 -19.61 7.42
C ALA A 342 20.25 -19.78 8.63
N SER A 343 20.55 -18.74 9.39
CA SER A 343 21.31 -18.86 10.63
C SER A 343 20.59 -19.73 11.66
N PHE A 344 19.26 -19.64 11.75
CA PHE A 344 18.43 -20.52 12.60
C PHE A 344 18.45 -21.95 12.10
N TYR A 345 18.28 -22.18 10.80
CA TYR A 345 18.37 -23.53 10.22
C TYR A 345 19.71 -24.18 10.51
N ARG A 346 20.83 -23.48 10.32
CA ARG A 346 22.18 -24.00 10.63
C ARG A 346 22.35 -24.28 12.11
N ARG A 347 21.94 -23.35 12.96
CA ARG A 347 22.10 -23.41 14.41
C ARG A 347 21.35 -24.57 15.05
N PHE A 348 20.18 -24.93 14.52
CA PHE A 348 19.34 -26.00 15.04
C PHE A 348 19.36 -27.27 14.20
N GLY A 349 20.41 -27.46 13.37
CA GLY A 349 20.69 -28.74 12.71
C GLY A 349 19.92 -29.02 11.41
N HIS A 350 19.33 -28.01 10.78
CA HIS A 350 18.53 -28.13 9.56
C HIS A 350 19.10 -27.35 8.36
N ALA A 351 20.44 -27.18 8.33
CA ALA A 351 21.10 -26.35 7.29
C ALA A 351 20.79 -26.81 5.86
N ASP A 352 20.48 -28.11 5.67
CA ASP A 352 20.13 -28.69 4.37
C ASP A 352 18.73 -28.37 3.87
N ARG A 353 17.87 -27.75 4.72
CA ARG A 353 16.48 -27.41 4.43
C ARG A 353 16.27 -25.97 4.01
N VAL A 354 17.32 -25.19 3.88
CA VAL A 354 17.22 -23.79 3.45
C VAL A 354 18.20 -23.52 2.32
N GLY A 355 17.73 -22.78 1.29
CA GLY A 355 18.56 -22.46 0.13
C GLY A 355 18.07 -21.24 -0.64
N MET A 356 18.87 -20.81 -1.62
CA MET A 356 18.58 -19.69 -2.50
C MET A 356 19.18 -19.92 -3.89
N THR A 357 18.51 -19.39 -4.90
CA THR A 357 19.09 -19.18 -6.23
C THR A 357 18.96 -17.71 -6.62
N GLU A 358 19.96 -17.24 -7.37
CA GLU A 358 20.06 -15.85 -7.85
C GLU A 358 20.23 -15.84 -9.36
N GLY A 359 19.11 -15.72 -10.10
CA GLY A 359 19.18 -15.62 -11.56
C GLY A 359 19.55 -14.21 -12.02
N TYR A 360 20.45 -14.09 -12.99
CA TYR A 360 20.91 -12.80 -13.50
C TYR A 360 19.95 -12.23 -14.57
N HIS A 361 18.75 -11.86 -14.16
CA HIS A 361 17.68 -11.35 -15.02
C HIS A 361 16.79 -10.35 -14.24
N GLU A 362 15.85 -9.74 -14.95
CA GLU A 362 14.82 -8.84 -14.43
C GLU A 362 13.73 -9.65 -13.68
N HIS A 363 12.72 -8.94 -13.17
CA HIS A 363 11.60 -9.50 -12.40
C HIS A 363 10.85 -10.61 -13.15
N ARG A 364 11.18 -11.86 -12.89
CA ARG A 364 10.51 -13.06 -13.43
C ARG A 364 10.99 -14.35 -12.78
N TYR A 365 10.17 -15.40 -12.86
CA TYR A 365 10.60 -16.77 -12.50
C TYR A 365 11.29 -17.40 -13.72
N SER A 366 12.57 -17.14 -13.88
CA SER A 366 13.37 -17.62 -15.03
C SER A 366 13.51 -19.13 -15.05
N LEU A 367 13.86 -19.70 -16.20
CA LEU A 367 14.14 -21.12 -16.34
C LEU A 367 15.23 -21.59 -15.37
N GLU A 368 16.29 -20.79 -15.20
CA GLU A 368 17.37 -21.06 -14.27
C GLU A 368 16.86 -21.18 -12.84
N ASN A 369 16.07 -20.19 -12.39
CA ASN A 369 15.47 -20.20 -11.06
C ASN A 369 14.45 -21.33 -10.89
N GLN A 370 13.67 -21.64 -11.93
CA GLN A 370 12.74 -22.79 -11.91
C GLN A 370 13.48 -24.11 -11.76
N GLU A 371 14.56 -24.35 -12.50
CA GLU A 371 15.31 -25.61 -12.39
C GLU A 371 15.92 -25.81 -11.01
N ALA A 372 16.49 -24.77 -10.39
CA ALA A 372 17.01 -24.82 -9.04
C ALA A 372 15.88 -25.09 -8.01
N ALA A 373 14.74 -24.41 -8.16
CA ALA A 373 13.57 -24.59 -7.30
C ALA A 373 12.96 -25.99 -7.46
N PHE A 374 12.88 -26.50 -8.68
CA PHE A 374 12.33 -27.84 -8.95
C PHE A 374 13.26 -28.95 -8.45
N ALA A 375 14.57 -28.78 -8.55
CA ALA A 375 15.51 -29.72 -7.94
C ALA A 375 15.35 -29.75 -6.41
N PHE A 376 15.09 -28.61 -5.78
CA PHE A 376 14.81 -28.54 -4.36
C PHE A 376 13.46 -29.21 -4.02
N LEU A 377 12.40 -28.96 -4.81
CA LEU A 377 11.11 -29.65 -4.67
C LEU A 377 11.26 -31.16 -4.80
N ASP A 378 11.95 -31.65 -5.86
CA ASP A 378 12.14 -33.07 -6.13
C ASP A 378 12.84 -33.75 -4.96
N ARG A 379 13.85 -33.10 -4.38
CA ARG A 379 14.60 -33.63 -3.22
C ARG A 379 13.69 -33.88 -2.02
N PHE A 380 12.88 -32.91 -1.63
CA PHE A 380 12.04 -32.99 -0.43
C PHE A 380 10.70 -33.69 -0.63
N ASN A 381 10.28 -33.90 -1.89
CA ASN A 381 9.09 -34.67 -2.23
C ASN A 381 9.46 -36.08 -2.75
N GLU A 382 10.74 -36.49 -2.66
CA GLU A 382 11.23 -37.80 -3.08
C GLU A 382 10.88 -38.14 -4.54
N GLN A 383 10.96 -37.13 -5.41
CA GLN A 383 10.74 -37.30 -6.84
C GLN A 383 12.08 -37.54 -7.56
N PRO A 384 12.13 -38.45 -8.54
CA PRO A 384 13.33 -38.65 -9.32
C PRO A 384 13.63 -37.41 -10.16
N PRO A 385 14.90 -36.97 -10.25
CA PRO A 385 15.28 -35.87 -11.13
C PRO A 385 14.85 -36.15 -12.58
N ARG A 386 14.24 -35.15 -13.24
CA ARG A 386 13.84 -35.26 -14.63
C ARG A 386 14.50 -34.15 -15.45
N ALA A 387 15.30 -34.57 -16.44
CA ALA A 387 15.92 -33.69 -17.41
C ALA A 387 15.35 -33.95 -18.82
N GLY A 388 15.52 -32.99 -19.72
CA GLY A 388 15.13 -33.16 -21.13
C GLY A 388 13.62 -33.18 -21.39
N LEU A 389 12.82 -32.63 -20.50
CA LEU A 389 11.38 -32.49 -20.74
C LEU A 389 11.13 -31.56 -21.95
N PRO A 390 10.14 -31.90 -22.82
CA PRO A 390 9.81 -31.05 -23.95
C PRO A 390 9.37 -29.64 -23.49
N PRO A 391 9.56 -28.62 -24.33
CA PRO A 391 9.08 -27.27 -24.03
C PRO A 391 7.59 -27.26 -23.70
N ALA A 392 7.22 -26.53 -22.67
CA ALA A 392 5.80 -26.29 -22.37
C ALA A 392 5.21 -25.37 -23.42
N GLN A 393 3.96 -25.66 -23.85
CA GLN A 393 3.22 -24.81 -24.77
C GLN A 393 2.00 -24.25 -24.02
N ALA A 394 1.98 -22.94 -23.85
CA ALA A 394 0.82 -22.26 -23.31
C ALA A 394 -0.35 -22.27 -24.29
N ARG A 395 -1.55 -22.25 -23.77
CA ARG A 395 -2.82 -22.14 -24.51
C ARG A 395 -3.33 -20.72 -24.41
N GLU A 396 -4.21 -20.35 -25.34
CA GLU A 396 -4.96 -19.09 -25.26
C GLU A 396 -5.80 -19.05 -23.98
N ALA A 397 -5.94 -17.86 -23.39
CA ALA A 397 -6.59 -17.69 -22.09
C ALA A 397 -8.04 -18.18 -22.08
N GLU A 398 -8.78 -17.94 -23.17
CA GLU A 398 -10.18 -18.33 -23.35
C GLU A 398 -10.37 -19.86 -23.28
N ALA A 399 -9.41 -20.61 -23.76
CA ALA A 399 -9.44 -22.07 -23.67
C ALA A 399 -9.41 -22.58 -22.23
N LEU A 400 -8.91 -21.75 -21.31
CA LEU A 400 -8.70 -22.10 -19.90
C LEU A 400 -9.76 -21.48 -18.95
N TRP A 401 -10.69 -20.70 -19.46
CA TRP A 401 -11.75 -20.15 -18.61
C TRP A 401 -12.58 -21.23 -17.95
N CYS A 402 -12.81 -21.07 -16.66
CA CYS A 402 -13.66 -21.95 -15.85
C CYS A 402 -15.15 -21.59 -15.98
N THR A 403 -15.44 -20.39 -16.45
CA THR A 403 -16.78 -19.83 -16.63
C THR A 403 -17.01 -19.40 -18.09
N PRO A 404 -18.26 -19.35 -18.56
CA PRO A 404 -18.55 -19.07 -19.99
C PRO A 404 -18.03 -17.74 -20.50
N SER A 405 -18.13 -16.67 -19.72
CA SER A 405 -17.66 -15.32 -20.11
C SER A 405 -16.23 -15.02 -19.67
N GLY A 406 -15.58 -15.94 -18.94
CA GLY A 406 -14.31 -15.70 -18.29
C GLY A 406 -14.42 -14.77 -17.09
N GLN A 407 -15.64 -14.60 -16.49
CA GLN A 407 -15.84 -13.72 -15.33
C GLN A 407 -16.87 -14.31 -14.35
N VAL A 408 -16.39 -14.69 -13.15
CA VAL A 408 -17.24 -15.32 -12.11
C VAL A 408 -18.41 -14.42 -11.69
N ARG A 409 -18.21 -13.10 -11.65
CA ARG A 409 -19.26 -12.17 -11.26
C ARG A 409 -20.36 -12.02 -12.30
N VAL A 410 -20.03 -12.22 -13.58
CA VAL A 410 -20.99 -12.20 -14.69
C VAL A 410 -21.79 -13.50 -14.71
N ASP A 411 -21.12 -14.64 -14.58
CA ASP A 411 -21.73 -15.95 -14.84
C ASP A 411 -22.31 -16.61 -13.58
N LEU A 412 -21.69 -16.38 -12.41
CA LEU A 412 -22.07 -17.06 -11.17
C LEU A 412 -22.76 -16.13 -10.16
N HIS A 413 -22.78 -14.82 -10.43
CA HIS A 413 -23.41 -13.79 -9.57
C HIS A 413 -22.98 -13.87 -8.08
N GLY A 414 -21.73 -14.31 -7.85
CA GLY A 414 -21.18 -14.46 -6.52
C GLY A 414 -20.90 -13.13 -5.82
N ARG A 415 -20.53 -13.22 -4.57
CA ARG A 415 -20.12 -12.06 -3.76
C ARG A 415 -18.86 -11.40 -4.30
N SER A 416 -18.78 -10.10 -4.13
CA SER A 416 -17.57 -9.32 -4.39
C SER A 416 -16.69 -9.22 -3.14
N LEU A 417 -15.41 -8.92 -3.34
CA LEU A 417 -14.53 -8.58 -2.22
C LEU A 417 -14.98 -7.30 -1.51
N LEU A 418 -15.54 -6.33 -2.24
CA LEU A 418 -16.09 -5.11 -1.66
C LEU A 418 -17.20 -5.41 -0.63
N GLU A 419 -18.06 -6.41 -0.93
CA GLU A 419 -19.09 -6.86 0.03
C GLU A 419 -18.47 -7.54 1.24
N LEU A 420 -17.38 -8.31 1.07
CA LEU A 420 -16.66 -8.93 2.18
C LEU A 420 -15.97 -7.88 3.07
N VAL A 421 -15.36 -6.87 2.48
CA VAL A 421 -14.75 -5.73 3.21
C VAL A 421 -15.84 -4.98 4.00
N ARG A 422 -16.98 -4.73 3.37
CA ARG A 422 -18.12 -4.08 4.03
C ARG A 422 -18.66 -4.90 5.20
N ASP A 423 -18.79 -6.21 5.05
CA ASP A 423 -19.24 -7.09 6.12
C ASP A 423 -18.22 -7.13 7.27
N TYR A 424 -16.93 -7.18 6.95
CA TYR A 424 -15.87 -7.09 7.96
C TYR A 424 -15.98 -5.77 8.74
N ALA A 425 -16.12 -4.64 8.04
CA ALA A 425 -16.29 -3.34 8.68
C ALA A 425 -17.52 -3.30 9.61
N ARG A 426 -18.66 -3.90 9.19
CA ARG A 426 -19.88 -3.97 9.99
C ARG A 426 -19.72 -4.83 11.25
N GLN A 427 -19.05 -5.96 11.15
CA GLN A 427 -18.79 -6.86 12.28
C GLN A 427 -17.90 -6.21 13.34
N ASN A 428 -17.00 -5.33 12.93
CA ASN A 428 -16.04 -4.65 13.82
C ASN A 428 -16.49 -3.25 14.28
N ARG A 429 -17.69 -2.78 13.93
CA ARG A 429 -18.23 -1.45 14.32
C ARG A 429 -18.23 -1.15 15.82
N GLY A 430 -18.12 -2.15 16.68
CA GLY A 430 -18.01 -1.97 18.13
C GLY A 430 -16.67 -1.38 18.60
N GLN A 431 -15.63 -1.48 17.78
CA GLN A 431 -14.28 -0.97 18.07
C GLN A 431 -14.13 0.45 17.53
N LYS A 432 -14.76 1.44 18.20
CA LYS A 432 -14.66 2.82 17.73
C LYS A 432 -13.33 3.44 18.14
N LEU A 433 -12.55 3.87 17.16
CA LEU A 433 -11.28 4.57 17.37
C LEU A 433 -11.54 6.03 17.78
N ASP A 434 -10.95 6.46 18.87
CA ASP A 434 -10.85 7.87 19.22
C ASP A 434 -9.65 8.48 18.50
N LEU A 435 -9.90 9.34 17.51
CA LEU A 435 -8.85 9.96 16.70
C LEU A 435 -7.86 10.76 17.58
N ALA A 436 -8.35 11.44 18.61
CA ALA A 436 -7.50 12.21 19.50
C ALA A 436 -6.63 11.30 20.38
N ALA A 437 -7.16 10.16 20.86
CA ALA A 437 -6.38 9.15 21.55
C ALA A 437 -5.34 8.53 20.62
N LEU A 438 -5.75 8.09 19.42
CA LEU A 438 -4.88 7.51 18.41
C LEU A 438 -3.73 8.46 18.02
N TYR A 439 -4.03 9.74 17.86
CA TYR A 439 -3.03 10.76 17.58
C TYR A 439 -2.03 10.89 18.75
N ARG A 440 -2.51 10.92 20.01
CA ARG A 440 -1.65 11.03 21.21
C ARG A 440 -0.85 9.78 21.49
N GLU A 441 -1.43 8.59 21.34
CA GLU A 441 -0.75 7.30 21.58
C GLU A 441 0.34 7.05 20.55
N GLY A 442 0.11 7.40 19.31
CA GLY A 442 1.13 7.42 18.29
C GLY A 442 2.14 8.56 18.46
N HIS A 443 1.97 9.40 19.49
CA HIS A 443 2.80 10.52 19.88
C HIS A 443 3.40 10.23 21.27
N PRO A 444 4.32 9.29 21.44
CA PRO A 444 5.06 9.15 22.68
C PRO A 444 6.08 10.28 22.72
N GLY A 445 5.70 11.50 23.19
CA GLY A 445 6.58 12.62 23.44
C GLY A 445 7.65 12.90 22.38
N ALA A 446 7.55 12.27 21.31
CA ALA A 446 8.54 11.84 20.41
C ALA A 446 8.05 11.84 18.98
N SER A 447 7.66 12.98 18.47
CA SER A 447 8.22 13.35 17.17
C SER A 447 9.73 13.62 17.38
N THR A 448 10.38 12.85 18.23
CA THR A 448 11.82 12.89 18.44
C THR A 448 12.46 12.06 17.36
N TRP A 449 12.80 12.68 16.34
CA TRP A 449 13.89 12.31 15.49
C TRP A 449 15.21 12.82 16.09
N PRO A 450 16.25 12.00 16.20
CA PRO A 450 16.24 10.53 16.15
C PRO A 450 15.55 9.93 17.38
N LEU A 451 15.05 8.71 17.27
CA LEU A 451 14.45 7.94 18.36
C LEU A 451 15.26 8.14 19.66
N ALA A 452 14.68 8.87 20.61
CA ALA A 452 15.28 8.94 21.94
C ALA A 452 15.18 7.53 22.54
N SER A 453 16.29 7.00 23.03
CA SER A 453 16.31 5.77 23.82
C SER A 453 15.24 5.86 24.91
N GLU A 454 14.50 4.77 25.11
CA GLU A 454 13.48 4.65 26.14
C GLU A 454 13.95 5.27 27.47
N GLY A 455 13.25 6.29 27.96
CA GLY A 455 13.48 6.90 29.25
C GLY A 455 13.81 8.39 29.30
N ALA A 456 13.92 9.10 28.19
CA ALA A 456 14.19 10.54 28.21
C ALA A 456 12.89 11.37 28.19
N SER A 457 12.56 11.96 29.31
CA SER A 457 11.56 13.04 29.46
C SER A 457 12.08 14.36 28.90
N THR A 458 12.53 14.38 27.63
CA THR A 458 12.99 15.61 26.98
C THR A 458 11.87 16.20 26.13
N PRO A 459 11.67 17.54 26.15
CA PRO A 459 10.77 18.20 25.21
C PRO A 459 11.16 17.82 23.78
N GLY A 460 10.18 17.57 22.92
CA GLY A 460 10.42 17.28 21.49
C GLY A 460 11.37 18.33 20.87
N PRO A 461 12.03 18.02 19.74
CA PRO A 461 13.01 18.91 19.15
C PRO A 461 12.41 20.30 18.94
N ALA A 462 13.18 21.34 19.28
CA ALA A 462 12.74 22.70 19.08
C ALA A 462 12.41 22.95 17.61
N ILE A 463 11.33 23.69 17.35
CA ILE A 463 11.05 24.17 16.00
C ILE A 463 12.03 25.31 15.72
N ALA A 464 12.91 25.10 14.74
CA ALA A 464 13.75 26.16 14.23
C ALA A 464 13.08 26.79 13.01
N TRP A 465 13.05 28.11 12.94
CA TRP A 465 12.53 28.86 11.80
C TRP A 465 13.54 29.86 11.27
N GLN A 466 13.50 30.05 9.97
CA GLN A 466 14.30 31.03 9.24
C GLN A 466 13.39 31.81 8.31
N ALA A 467 13.37 33.15 8.44
CA ALA A 467 12.73 33.99 7.44
C ALA A 467 13.57 33.94 6.14
N THR A 468 12.90 33.75 5.02
CA THR A 468 13.53 33.65 3.69
C THR A 468 13.22 34.85 2.80
N GLY A 469 12.27 35.70 3.18
CA GLY A 469 11.93 36.94 2.49
C GLY A 469 10.54 37.45 2.83
N THR A 470 10.28 38.68 2.43
CA THR A 470 8.97 39.34 2.53
C THR A 470 8.62 39.95 1.19
N GLU A 471 7.40 39.73 0.72
CA GLU A 471 6.86 40.27 -0.52
C GLU A 471 5.58 41.07 -0.23
N HIS A 472 5.21 41.92 -1.17
CA HIS A 472 4.00 42.76 -1.09
C HIS A 472 3.16 42.60 -2.35
N VAL A 473 1.88 42.36 -2.19
CA VAL A 473 0.91 42.33 -3.28
C VAL A 473 -0.27 43.22 -2.84
N ALA A 474 -0.40 44.41 -3.45
CA ALA A 474 -1.31 45.46 -2.99
C ALA A 474 -1.11 45.77 -1.50
N ASP A 475 -2.11 45.57 -0.65
CA ASP A 475 -2.06 45.78 0.79
C ASP A 475 -1.77 44.48 1.59
N VAL A 476 -1.45 43.40 0.90
CA VAL A 476 -1.10 42.12 1.55
C VAL A 476 0.42 41.95 1.67
N VAL A 477 0.88 41.65 2.86
CA VAL A 477 2.26 41.25 3.17
C VAL A 477 2.35 39.75 3.20
N ILE A 478 3.37 39.20 2.53
CA ILE A 478 3.66 37.78 2.42
C ILE A 478 5.05 37.55 3.05
N ASP A 479 5.09 37.10 4.29
CA ASP A 479 6.31 36.71 4.95
C ASP A 479 6.59 35.23 4.68
N ARG A 480 7.77 34.89 4.18
CA ARG A 480 8.20 33.52 3.84
C ARG A 480 9.08 32.95 4.91
N PHE A 481 8.82 31.72 5.33
CA PHE A 481 9.60 31.02 6.37
C PHE A 481 9.94 29.59 5.94
N ARG A 482 11.12 29.15 6.35
CA ARG A 482 11.52 27.75 6.35
C ARG A 482 11.55 27.27 7.79
N LEU A 483 10.64 26.35 8.14
CA LEU A 483 10.65 25.67 9.43
C LEU A 483 11.46 24.38 9.32
N ARG A 484 12.14 24.03 10.38
CA ARG A 484 12.82 22.74 10.55
C ARG A 484 12.40 22.11 11.87
N HIS A 485 12.05 20.84 11.83
CA HIS A 485 11.68 20.06 13.00
C HIS A 485 12.13 18.61 12.78
N GLY A 486 13.05 18.12 13.64
CA GLY A 486 13.50 16.73 13.59
C GLY A 486 13.98 16.24 12.22
N GLY A 487 14.71 17.03 11.45
CA GLY A 487 15.16 16.66 10.09
C GLY A 487 14.15 16.96 8.97
N LEU A 488 12.88 17.20 9.30
CA LEU A 488 11.86 17.62 8.34
C LEU A 488 11.99 19.12 8.03
N VAL A 489 11.57 19.50 6.83
CA VAL A 489 11.53 20.89 6.37
C VAL A 489 10.10 21.23 5.96
N MET A 490 9.59 22.36 6.46
CA MET A 490 8.25 22.85 6.15
C MET A 490 8.34 24.27 5.58
N PRO A 491 8.13 24.45 4.27
CA PRO A 491 7.92 25.76 3.66
C PRO A 491 6.60 26.35 4.16
N LEU A 492 6.64 27.62 4.60
CA LEU A 492 5.49 28.28 5.19
C LEU A 492 5.39 29.73 4.72
N LEU A 493 4.18 30.18 4.44
CA LEU A 493 3.80 31.54 4.16
C LEU A 493 2.93 32.07 5.29
N HIS A 494 3.21 33.29 5.75
CA HIS A 494 2.35 34.06 6.63
C HIS A 494 1.83 35.27 5.85
N LEU A 495 0.52 35.33 5.65
CA LEU A 495 -0.16 36.34 4.86
C LEU A 495 -1.04 37.19 5.76
N ARG A 496 -0.91 38.51 5.66
CA ARG A 496 -1.65 39.49 6.49
C ARG A 496 -1.85 40.79 5.77
N ARG A 497 -2.81 41.60 6.20
CA ARG A 497 -2.96 43.00 5.74
C ARG A 497 -1.86 43.86 6.38
N ALA A 498 -1.27 44.77 5.60
CA ALA A 498 -0.18 45.64 6.03
C ALA A 498 -0.55 46.52 7.24
N ASP A 499 -1.71 47.17 7.18
CA ASP A 499 -2.16 48.16 8.15
C ASP A 499 -3.22 47.63 9.12
N ALA A 500 -3.54 46.32 9.11
CA ALA A 500 -4.50 45.72 10.01
C ALA A 500 -3.85 45.38 11.39
N PRO A 501 -4.62 45.49 12.49
CA PRO A 501 -4.17 44.97 13.77
C PRO A 501 -3.98 43.44 13.66
N ARG A 502 -3.11 42.89 14.52
CA ARG A 502 -2.90 41.44 14.59
C ARG A 502 -4.20 40.70 14.88
N GLY A 503 -4.53 39.73 14.01
CA GLY A 503 -5.75 38.95 14.08
C GLY A 503 -5.53 37.53 14.56
N PRO A 504 -6.60 36.74 14.68
CA PRO A 504 -6.50 35.31 14.84
C PRO A 504 -5.84 34.68 13.61
N VAL A 505 -5.09 33.59 13.80
CA VAL A 505 -4.40 32.87 12.73
C VAL A 505 -5.26 31.72 12.20
N LEU A 506 -5.43 31.67 10.90
CA LEU A 506 -6.04 30.55 10.17
C LEU A 506 -4.95 29.69 9.51
N LEU A 507 -4.85 28.43 9.91
CA LEU A 507 -4.05 27.45 9.20
C LEU A 507 -4.77 27.05 7.92
N ASP A 508 -4.17 27.30 6.79
CA ASP A 508 -4.68 26.89 5.47
C ASP A 508 -4.12 25.54 5.09
N LEU A 509 -4.98 24.54 5.06
CA LEU A 509 -4.64 23.15 4.76
C LEU A 509 -5.08 22.78 3.35
N SER A 510 -4.18 22.21 2.56
CA SER A 510 -4.48 21.75 1.21
C SER A 510 -3.55 20.61 0.79
N TYR A 511 -4.08 19.57 0.16
CA TYR A 511 -3.28 18.49 -0.42
C TYR A 511 -2.48 18.91 -1.66
N ALA A 512 -2.80 20.07 -2.24
CA ALA A 512 -1.95 20.67 -3.25
C ALA A 512 -0.72 21.40 -2.67
N GLY A 513 -0.66 21.53 -1.35
CA GLY A 513 0.32 22.32 -0.63
C GLY A 513 -0.15 23.74 -0.34
N LYS A 514 0.80 24.62 0.04
CA LYS A 514 0.51 26.02 0.35
C LYS A 514 -0.15 26.77 -0.81
N VAL A 515 -0.68 27.96 -0.54
CA VAL A 515 -1.38 28.78 -1.54
C VAL A 515 -0.53 29.01 -2.79
N ARG A 516 -1.20 28.98 -3.94
CA ARG A 516 -0.68 29.26 -5.28
C ARG A 516 -1.35 30.52 -5.84
N PRO A 517 -0.87 31.11 -6.95
CA PRO A 517 -1.48 32.30 -7.53
C PRO A 517 -2.99 32.17 -7.82
N GLU A 518 -3.44 30.98 -8.21
CA GLU A 518 -4.86 30.68 -8.46
C GLU A 518 -5.71 30.66 -7.19
N ASP A 519 -5.11 30.41 -6.03
CA ASP A 519 -5.79 30.39 -4.72
C ASP A 519 -5.98 31.79 -4.11
N TRP A 520 -5.46 32.84 -4.77
CA TRP A 520 -5.45 34.18 -4.20
C TRP A 520 -6.83 34.73 -3.80
N PRO A 521 -7.92 34.51 -4.55
CA PRO A 521 -9.26 34.91 -4.12
C PRO A 521 -9.72 34.30 -2.79
N TYR A 522 -9.24 33.10 -2.48
CA TYR A 522 -9.48 32.49 -1.16
C TYR A 522 -8.73 33.25 -0.07
N VAL A 523 -7.47 33.57 -0.27
CA VAL A 523 -6.64 34.32 0.69
C VAL A 523 -7.26 35.70 0.97
N GLU A 524 -7.59 36.45 -0.08
CA GLU A 524 -8.23 37.78 0.05
C GLU A 524 -9.51 37.73 0.89
N ARG A 525 -10.35 36.72 0.67
CA ARG A 525 -11.57 36.51 1.46
C ARG A 525 -11.25 36.26 2.93
N ARG A 526 -10.27 35.41 3.27
CA ARG A 526 -9.92 35.14 4.66
C ARG A 526 -9.34 36.37 5.35
N LEU A 527 -8.50 37.12 4.66
CA LEU A 527 -7.99 38.41 5.16
C LEU A 527 -9.08 39.44 5.39
N ALA A 528 -10.09 39.48 4.50
CA ALA A 528 -11.25 40.38 4.66
C ALA A 528 -12.16 39.98 5.83
N GLU A 529 -12.19 38.71 6.19
CA GLU A 529 -12.86 38.17 7.38
C GLU A 529 -12.08 38.45 8.70
N GLY A 530 -10.89 39.05 8.61
CA GLY A 530 -10.07 39.44 9.76
C GLY A 530 -9.07 38.35 10.21
N TRP A 531 -8.85 37.32 9.42
CA TRP A 531 -7.81 36.30 9.69
C TRP A 531 -6.45 36.75 9.18
N GLU A 532 -5.38 36.39 9.90
CA GLU A 532 -4.06 36.21 9.31
C GLU A 532 -3.97 34.74 8.80
N VAL A 533 -3.38 34.49 7.63
CA VAL A 533 -3.35 33.14 7.05
C VAL A 533 -1.95 32.58 7.15
N VAL A 534 -1.83 31.38 7.71
CA VAL A 534 -0.61 30.57 7.69
C VAL A 534 -0.86 29.40 6.76
N SER A 535 -0.20 29.42 5.60
CA SER A 535 -0.29 28.37 4.58
C SER A 535 1.07 27.69 4.42
N PHE A 536 1.11 26.35 4.40
CA PHE A 536 2.35 25.60 4.46
C PHE A 536 2.31 24.33 3.60
N ASP A 537 3.50 23.84 3.24
CA ASP A 537 3.65 22.52 2.62
C ASP A 537 3.97 21.48 3.69
N GLY A 538 3.04 20.56 3.89
CA GLY A 538 3.26 19.38 4.73
C GLY A 538 4.22 18.40 4.08
N ARG A 539 4.45 17.25 4.74
CA ARG A 539 5.29 16.14 4.27
C ARG A 539 4.82 15.65 2.91
N ALA A 540 5.72 15.54 1.95
CA ALA A 540 5.46 15.13 0.57
C ALA A 540 4.42 16.00 -0.18
N LEU A 541 4.09 17.21 0.29
CA LEU A 541 3.17 18.14 -0.37
C LEU A 541 3.91 19.39 -0.88
N GLY A 542 3.36 20.04 -1.90
CA GLY A 542 3.87 21.30 -2.45
C GLY A 542 5.37 21.23 -2.83
N GLU A 543 6.19 22.13 -2.27
CA GLU A 543 7.66 22.14 -2.49
C GLU A 543 8.38 20.94 -1.85
N ASN A 544 7.73 20.19 -0.95
CA ASN A 544 8.27 18.96 -0.35
C ASN A 544 8.00 17.72 -1.20
N ARG A 545 7.34 17.85 -2.35
CA ARG A 545 7.12 16.73 -3.27
C ARG A 545 8.43 16.14 -3.76
N MET A 546 8.47 14.83 -3.86
CA MET A 546 9.52 14.16 -4.60
C MET A 546 9.38 14.48 -6.09
N ARG A 547 10.48 14.83 -6.76
CA ARG A 547 10.45 14.90 -8.21
C ARG A 547 10.31 13.51 -8.79
N TYR A 548 9.29 13.36 -9.57
CA TYR A 548 8.91 12.11 -10.20
C TYR A 548 8.90 12.31 -11.72
N LYS A 549 9.48 11.35 -12.44
CA LYS A 549 9.23 11.21 -13.87
C LYS A 549 8.10 10.20 -13.98
N ALA A 550 6.95 10.61 -14.50
CA ALA A 550 5.86 9.70 -14.78
C ALA A 550 6.39 8.52 -15.59
N VAL A 551 6.24 7.31 -15.07
CA VAL A 551 6.44 6.12 -15.89
C VAL A 551 5.34 6.18 -16.95
N SER A 552 5.68 5.91 -18.21
CA SER A 552 4.68 5.82 -19.25
C SER A 552 3.82 4.59 -18.95
N ILE A 553 2.70 4.84 -18.30
CA ILE A 553 1.72 3.80 -18.03
C ILE A 553 0.85 3.73 -19.28
N ASP A 554 0.82 2.56 -19.88
CA ASP A 554 0.06 2.28 -21.12
C ASP A 554 -1.45 2.18 -20.84
N ASP A 555 -1.96 3.02 -19.92
CA ASP A 555 -3.36 3.12 -19.62
C ASP A 555 -3.92 4.49 -20.07
N PRO A 556 -4.90 4.51 -21.01
CA PRO A 556 -5.45 5.75 -21.53
C PRO A 556 -6.18 6.63 -20.49
N GLU A 557 -6.64 6.05 -19.39
CA GLU A 557 -7.30 6.80 -18.32
C GLU A 557 -6.28 7.51 -17.44
N LEU A 558 -5.14 6.87 -17.15
CA LEU A 558 -4.05 7.49 -16.38
C LEU A 558 -3.23 8.47 -17.22
N ALA A 559 -3.09 8.22 -18.53
CA ALA A 559 -2.44 9.16 -19.44
C ALA A 559 -3.14 10.54 -19.54
N LYS A 560 -4.38 10.64 -19.05
CA LYS A 560 -5.14 11.90 -18.99
C LYS A 560 -4.95 12.66 -17.69
N LEU A 561 -4.32 12.05 -16.68
CA LEU A 561 -4.06 12.72 -15.41
C LEU A 561 -2.96 13.76 -15.61
N ASP A 562 -3.18 14.97 -15.11
CA ASP A 562 -2.09 15.93 -14.97
C ASP A 562 -1.10 15.48 -13.88
N ASP A 563 0.07 16.10 -13.83
CA ASP A 563 1.14 15.72 -12.89
C ASP A 563 0.67 15.76 -11.42
N ASP A 564 -0.24 16.66 -11.07
CA ASP A 564 -0.77 16.78 -9.72
C ASP A 564 -1.70 15.61 -9.38
N ALA A 565 -2.61 15.27 -10.27
CA ALA A 565 -3.52 14.13 -10.09
C ALA A 565 -2.77 12.79 -10.11
N ALA A 566 -1.77 12.64 -10.99
CA ALA A 566 -0.93 11.46 -11.04
C ALA A 566 -0.14 11.27 -9.73
N TYR A 567 0.41 12.35 -9.18
CA TYR A 567 1.18 12.32 -7.92
C TYR A 567 0.36 11.82 -6.75
N VAL A 568 -0.92 12.19 -6.64
CA VAL A 568 -1.81 11.85 -5.52
C VAL A 568 -2.75 10.68 -5.82
N SER A 569 -2.61 10.04 -6.98
CA SER A 569 -3.45 8.91 -7.35
C SER A 569 -3.34 7.76 -6.34
N PRO A 570 -4.44 7.18 -5.88
CA PRO A 570 -4.40 6.00 -5.03
C PRO A 570 -3.98 4.73 -5.80
N ILE A 571 -3.92 4.78 -7.13
CA ILE A 571 -3.66 3.63 -7.99
C ILE A 571 -2.18 3.54 -8.39
N SER A 572 -1.55 4.67 -8.68
CA SER A 572 -0.15 4.70 -9.10
C SER A 572 0.49 6.05 -8.80
N GLY A 573 0.62 6.37 -7.55
CA GLY A 573 1.15 7.68 -7.18
C GLY A 573 2.40 7.58 -6.30
N VAL A 574 3.31 8.53 -6.47
CA VAL A 574 4.47 8.67 -5.58
C VAL A 574 4.03 8.84 -4.14
N LEU A 575 2.95 9.60 -3.93
CA LEU A 575 2.39 9.80 -2.59
C LEU A 575 1.89 8.50 -1.98
N ALA A 576 1.26 7.60 -2.76
CA ALA A 576 0.80 6.31 -2.26
C ALA A 576 1.96 5.49 -1.67
N ASN A 577 3.14 5.51 -2.29
CA ASN A 577 4.32 4.85 -1.75
C ASN A 577 4.78 5.45 -0.41
N HIS A 578 4.72 6.78 -0.25
CA HIS A 578 4.97 7.41 1.06
C HIS A 578 3.94 7.01 2.11
N VAL A 579 2.68 6.92 1.72
CA VAL A 579 1.58 6.48 2.61
C VAL A 579 1.80 5.04 3.05
N TYR A 580 2.17 4.14 2.15
CA TYR A 580 2.45 2.73 2.47
C TYR A 580 3.71 2.57 3.33
N ASN A 581 4.77 3.33 3.07
CA ASN A 581 5.93 3.37 3.96
C ASN A 581 5.55 3.79 5.39
N ALA A 582 4.65 4.76 5.52
CA ALA A 582 4.13 5.19 6.81
C ALA A 582 3.29 4.08 7.50
N LEU A 583 2.47 3.34 6.72
CA LEU A 583 1.73 2.18 7.23
C LEU A 583 2.67 1.08 7.73
N LEU A 584 3.66 0.67 6.94
CA LEU A 584 4.64 -0.36 7.32
C LEU A 584 5.35 -0.04 8.64
N THR A 585 5.68 1.23 8.87
CA THR A 585 6.35 1.70 10.08
C THR A 585 5.41 2.05 11.24
N GLY A 586 4.12 1.74 11.11
CA GLY A 586 3.13 1.83 12.20
C GLY A 586 2.66 3.25 12.53
N ARG A 587 2.98 4.27 11.70
CA ARG A 587 2.45 5.62 11.88
C ARG A 587 1.82 6.12 10.58
N PRO A 588 0.50 6.01 10.45
CA PRO A 588 -0.22 6.39 9.24
C PRO A 588 0.06 7.83 8.82
N TYR A 589 0.25 8.05 7.54
CA TYR A 589 0.53 9.36 6.94
C TYR A 589 -0.49 10.44 7.34
N PHE A 590 -1.77 10.07 7.49
CA PHE A 590 -2.80 11.02 7.92
C PHE A 590 -2.54 11.60 9.31
N LEU A 591 -2.00 10.80 10.24
CA LEU A 591 -1.61 11.29 11.57
C LEU A 591 -0.37 12.20 11.49
N GLU A 592 0.52 11.94 10.57
CA GLU A 592 1.69 12.79 10.32
C GLU A 592 1.30 14.14 9.71
N LEU A 593 0.23 14.20 8.90
CA LEU A 593 -0.35 15.46 8.43
C LEU A 593 -0.99 16.28 9.56
N ILE A 594 -1.63 15.62 10.54
CA ILE A 594 -2.14 16.30 11.74
C ILE A 594 -0.98 16.93 12.53
N GLU A 595 0.15 16.21 12.66
CA GLU A 595 1.37 16.71 13.31
C GLU A 595 1.94 17.93 12.56
N ASP A 596 1.96 17.93 11.24
CA ASP A 596 2.43 19.07 10.45
C ASP A 596 1.59 20.33 10.76
N ALA A 597 0.28 20.18 10.89
CA ALA A 597 -0.60 21.29 11.29
C ALA A 597 -0.36 21.74 12.73
N GLU A 598 -0.05 20.83 13.66
CA GLU A 598 0.34 21.18 15.03
C GLU A 598 1.65 21.97 15.05
N ILE A 599 2.64 21.58 14.26
CA ILE A 599 3.92 22.30 14.11
C ILE A 599 3.67 23.72 13.60
N ALA A 600 2.82 23.88 12.57
CA ALA A 600 2.45 25.20 12.06
C ALA A 600 1.68 26.05 13.11
N ALA A 601 0.83 25.44 13.92
CA ALA A 601 0.13 26.13 15.02
C ALA A 601 1.08 26.59 16.13
N ARG A 602 2.06 25.76 16.47
CA ARG A 602 3.10 26.15 17.43
C ARG A 602 3.91 27.33 16.92
N PHE A 603 4.32 27.31 15.64
CA PHE A 603 4.98 28.46 15.01
C PHE A 603 4.09 29.72 15.09
N ALA A 604 2.79 29.61 14.78
CA ALA A 604 1.86 30.74 14.88
C ALA A 604 1.81 31.33 16.30
N ARG A 605 1.78 30.51 17.34
CA ARG A 605 1.77 30.95 18.74
C ARG A 605 3.12 31.53 19.17
N GLU A 606 4.20 30.79 18.95
CA GLU A 606 5.53 31.13 19.48
C GLU A 606 6.21 32.28 18.71
N ARG A 607 6.06 32.32 17.39
CA ARG A 607 6.71 33.30 16.53
C ARG A 607 5.82 34.50 16.16
N LEU A 608 4.53 34.23 15.86
CA LEU A 608 3.60 35.30 15.45
C LEU A 608 2.81 35.88 16.64
N GLY A 609 2.84 35.24 17.82
CA GLY A 609 2.10 35.68 19.00
C GLY A 609 0.60 35.44 18.90
N ALA A 610 0.16 34.47 18.08
CA ALA A 610 -1.26 34.17 17.90
C ALA A 610 -1.88 33.66 19.21
N THR A 611 -2.94 34.33 19.65
CA THR A 611 -3.72 33.90 20.83
C THR A 611 -4.84 32.94 20.48
N ARG A 612 -5.24 32.93 19.20
CA ARG A 612 -6.29 32.07 18.64
C ARG A 612 -5.81 31.49 17.31
N VAL A 613 -5.93 30.17 17.17
CA VAL A 613 -5.54 29.43 15.96
C VAL A 613 -6.68 28.53 15.56
N ALA A 614 -7.09 28.60 14.28
CA ALA A 614 -8.10 27.72 13.69
C ALA A 614 -7.56 27.02 12.45
N ALA A 615 -8.11 25.87 12.10
CA ALA A 615 -7.77 25.13 10.90
C ALA A 615 -8.88 25.21 9.85
N SER A 616 -8.52 25.47 8.58
CA SER A 616 -9.42 25.54 7.43
C SER A 616 -8.88 24.67 6.31
N GLY A 617 -9.75 23.87 5.68
CA GLY A 617 -9.37 22.99 4.57
C GLY A 617 -9.87 23.52 3.22
N ARG A 618 -9.06 23.33 2.17
CA ARG A 618 -9.47 23.54 0.77
C ARG A 618 -9.76 22.20 0.09
N GLY A 619 -10.88 22.11 -0.65
CA GLY A 619 -11.28 20.88 -1.33
C GLY A 619 -11.37 19.69 -0.38
N ALA A 620 -10.78 18.56 -0.73
CA ALA A 620 -10.79 17.35 0.10
C ALA A 620 -10.06 17.51 1.46
N ALA A 621 -9.23 18.55 1.64
CA ALA A 621 -8.52 18.80 2.90
C ALA A 621 -9.43 19.36 4.02
N VAL A 622 -10.72 19.55 3.80
CA VAL A 622 -11.71 19.81 4.86
C VAL A 622 -11.71 18.68 5.91
N THR A 623 -11.49 17.42 5.47
CA THR A 623 -11.33 16.27 6.35
C THR A 623 -10.09 16.39 7.24
N TRP A 624 -8.99 16.85 6.68
CA TRP A 624 -7.76 17.10 7.43
C TRP A 624 -7.97 18.22 8.46
N ALA A 625 -8.57 19.35 8.08
CA ALA A 625 -8.86 20.46 8.99
C ALA A 625 -9.77 20.04 10.16
N ALA A 626 -10.82 19.25 9.88
CA ALA A 626 -11.69 18.70 10.91
C ALA A 626 -10.95 17.75 11.87
N ALA A 627 -10.06 16.92 11.33
CA ALA A 627 -9.22 16.00 12.12
C ALA A 627 -8.26 16.79 13.05
N VAL A 628 -7.62 17.84 12.54
CA VAL A 628 -6.73 18.71 13.32
C VAL A 628 -7.49 19.38 14.47
N ALA A 629 -8.64 19.98 14.19
CA ALA A 629 -9.46 20.63 15.22
C ALA A 629 -9.94 19.65 16.31
N LYS A 630 -10.12 18.38 15.95
CA LYS A 630 -10.54 17.33 16.88
C LYS A 630 -9.38 16.76 17.70
N ALA A 631 -8.22 16.54 17.06
CA ALA A 631 -7.11 15.81 17.64
C ALA A 631 -6.14 16.70 18.42
N VAL A 632 -5.97 17.97 18.01
CA VAL A 632 -4.94 18.88 18.55
C VAL A 632 -5.56 19.90 19.48
N PRO A 633 -5.24 19.87 20.79
CA PRO A 633 -5.77 20.82 21.75
C PRO A 633 -5.44 22.28 21.39
N GLY A 634 -6.44 23.14 21.51
CA GLY A 634 -6.29 24.60 21.28
C GLY A 634 -6.25 25.02 19.80
N ILE A 635 -6.52 24.12 18.86
CA ILE A 635 -6.82 24.48 17.46
C ILE A 635 -8.33 24.35 17.27
N GLU A 636 -8.95 25.43 16.82
CA GLU A 636 -10.39 25.49 16.57
C GLU A 636 -10.73 25.05 15.14
N ALA A 637 -11.98 24.62 14.93
CA ALA A 637 -12.49 24.44 13.57
C ALA A 637 -12.71 25.81 12.93
N GLY A 638 -12.02 26.07 11.82
CA GLY A 638 -12.17 27.26 11.01
C GLY A 638 -13.22 27.09 9.90
N PRO A 639 -13.40 28.11 9.06
CA PRO A 639 -14.29 28.02 7.91
C PRO A 639 -13.92 26.86 6.99
N GLY A 640 -14.86 25.97 6.69
CA GLY A 640 -14.64 24.78 5.85
C GLY A 640 -14.09 23.56 6.58
N ALA A 641 -13.97 23.61 7.91
CA ALA A 641 -13.66 22.44 8.74
C ALA A 641 -14.96 21.86 9.32
N GLU A 642 -15.72 21.14 8.51
CA GLU A 642 -17.00 20.58 8.96
C GLU A 642 -16.81 19.17 9.55
N PRO A 643 -17.43 18.86 10.72
CA PRO A 643 -17.33 17.55 11.36
C PRO A 643 -17.81 16.38 10.49
N SER A 644 -18.75 16.61 9.58
CA SER A 644 -19.26 15.62 8.63
C SER A 644 -18.22 15.11 7.64
N ALA A 645 -17.10 15.83 7.48
CA ALA A 645 -16.00 15.42 6.59
C ALA A 645 -15.16 14.24 7.12
N LEU A 646 -15.40 13.77 8.35
CA LEU A 646 -14.66 12.67 9.00
C LEU A 646 -15.35 11.30 8.86
N ASP A 647 -16.26 11.14 7.91
CA ASP A 647 -17.00 9.89 7.78
C ASP A 647 -16.27 8.87 6.88
N TRP A 648 -15.21 8.27 7.41
CA TRP A 648 -14.52 7.15 6.75
C TRP A 648 -15.44 5.93 6.54
N ALA A 649 -16.47 5.74 7.39
CA ALA A 649 -17.41 4.64 7.22
C ALA A 649 -18.16 4.72 5.90
N GLN A 650 -18.49 5.94 5.44
CA GLN A 650 -19.12 6.14 4.14
C GLN A 650 -18.23 5.74 2.97
N LEU A 651 -16.90 5.82 3.10
CA LEU A 651 -15.97 5.38 2.05
C LEU A 651 -16.07 3.88 1.83
N VAL A 652 -16.11 3.10 2.91
CA VAL A 652 -16.24 1.64 2.84
C VAL A 652 -17.68 1.23 2.48
N GLU A 653 -18.69 1.81 3.12
CA GLU A 653 -20.10 1.46 2.88
C GLU A 653 -20.59 1.89 1.50
N GLY A 654 -20.15 3.04 1.03
CA GLY A 654 -20.46 3.57 -0.30
C GLY A 654 -19.66 2.92 -1.41
N LEU A 655 -18.63 2.11 -1.10
CA LEU A 655 -17.69 1.56 -2.08
C LEU A 655 -17.11 2.63 -2.98
N ARG A 656 -16.77 3.77 -2.40
CA ARG A 656 -16.21 4.88 -3.14
C ARG A 656 -14.75 4.59 -3.47
N GLU A 657 -14.40 4.80 -4.72
CA GLU A 657 -13.08 4.56 -5.28
C GLU A 657 -12.28 5.86 -5.45
N ASP A 658 -12.98 7.00 -5.45
CA ASP A 658 -12.48 8.34 -5.76
C ASP A 658 -12.09 9.17 -4.53
N TRP A 659 -11.62 8.51 -3.45
CA TRP A 659 -11.21 9.19 -2.23
C TRP A 659 -9.70 9.50 -2.23
N PRO A 660 -9.27 10.58 -1.55
CA PRO A 660 -7.86 10.92 -1.48
C PRO A 660 -7.05 9.90 -0.68
N ILE A 661 -5.92 9.43 -1.23
CA ILE A 661 -4.98 8.52 -0.55
C ILE A 661 -4.48 9.07 0.79
N HIS A 662 -4.45 10.38 0.97
CA HIS A 662 -4.08 11.05 2.22
C HIS A 662 -4.93 10.60 3.42
N HIS A 663 -6.18 10.17 3.18
CA HIS A 663 -7.11 9.76 4.24
C HIS A 663 -6.91 8.31 4.70
N LEU A 664 -5.90 7.60 4.20
CA LEU A 664 -5.69 6.20 4.56
C LEU A 664 -5.26 6.09 6.03
N LEU A 665 -6.22 5.72 6.87
CA LEU A 665 -6.06 5.49 8.29
C LEU A 665 -6.56 4.08 8.63
N PRO A 666 -5.69 3.16 9.11
CA PRO A 666 -6.08 1.80 9.46
C PRO A 666 -7.24 1.78 10.47
N GLY A 667 -8.32 1.10 10.10
CA GLY A 667 -9.55 1.12 10.89
C GLY A 667 -10.27 2.48 10.91
N GLY A 668 -9.95 3.38 9.99
CA GLY A 668 -10.57 4.71 9.90
C GLY A 668 -12.09 4.67 9.75
N ALA A 669 -12.65 3.57 9.22
CA ALA A 669 -14.10 3.36 9.17
C ALA A 669 -14.77 3.38 10.56
N TYR A 670 -14.01 3.25 11.64
CA TYR A 670 -14.49 3.25 13.02
C TYR A 670 -14.21 4.57 13.77
N VAL A 671 -13.61 5.58 13.14
CA VAL A 671 -13.30 6.88 13.78
C VAL A 671 -14.58 7.61 14.18
N ARG A 672 -14.59 8.11 15.43
CA ARG A 672 -15.67 8.94 15.99
C ARG A 672 -15.38 10.41 15.81
#